data_d533f560f19a9a91f468efca81d48cfd
#
_entry.id   d533f560f19a9a91f468efca81d48cfd
#
_cell.length_a   1.000
_cell.length_b   1.000
_cell.length_c   1.000
_cell.angle_alpha   90.00
_cell.angle_beta   90.00
_cell.angle_gamma   90.00
#
_symmetry.space_group_name_H-M   'P 1'
#
loop_
_entity.id
_entity.type
_entity.pdbx_description
1 polymer ?
#
loop_
_entity_poly.entity_id
_entity_poly.type
_entity_poly.pdbx_seq_one_letter_code
_entity_poly.pdbx_strand_id
1 'polypeptide(L)'
;MLQTHHDAIHATLQWLEKAVIHTRAGRNGIARLGTRGAIAAAFDHWESRAGDPQLHTHLVIANRVQRISDGAWVTLDSRTLYNAAVAASERYNGLLFDALHRHLATDTEIRAPATNTHNPSQQLTGVDDALIREFSNRSRLIDLETDRLVAKWTKQHGTPPTATTTLKLRQQATLSTRTPKAESVAPLHQLSAQWQARAVAKGFDPRLILANTVRRSQKAPFRAGDFRTNWIETVASLARQRVAAKRATWNRWNLLAEAERVCAAIRCQTPRDRTAMIDAIATAAEAQSVPLNEHRYSVPTNALPDLRLGAQSVFDFHGSRLCTDATTLACEQAVMAARNDDGGPALRPTVAMETLAGYQHHGRFALHSDQRAAASEVVLSGNRLDAVVGPAGTGKTTTLGAVKTAWEAQYGAGGVIGLAPAAASADVLGRELSMAAENVAKWLHESAGAGASRRAGRFFAVEARLSNSGAANTRLAQEATRLAAEQNRWRFHPNQLVIIDEASMVPTLQLSALVHQARDAGAKILLVGDPGQLDAIDAGGVLGWLDRQGKTARLSTIWRFEHAWERNASLKLRAGDITAIDDYDQHQRITNGAYLDMVDHAYLAWQSDTRGGKSSILIAADNETVSILNERAQGDRVTQGAVDAEQTVPLSDGLRAGRGDTVIARRNDRTLSDSTGDFIRNGTLLDVVHTGRRDASLVAVRRDTGATIMLHRDYVENAVELGYATTAHRSQGITVDAGHTVITQGRLTRELLYVSMTRGRGDNHAYISETDHGDHEPVGPSRHRRPHGGRSSVRYWLRKAPNEPPTKSSPPNSRAPTISNDSTPNTTTSPRSRPPRT
;
A
#
# COMPACT_ATOMS: atom_id res chain seq x y z
N MET A 1 -25.40 3.06 27.60
CA MET A 1 -24.26 3.29 26.67
C MET A 1 -22.92 3.43 27.40
N LEU A 2 -22.78 4.30 28.43
CA LEU A 2 -21.52 4.44 29.15
C LEU A 2 -21.02 3.10 29.74
N GLN A 3 -21.91 2.37 30.44
CA GLN A 3 -21.57 1.06 31.01
C GLN A 3 -21.15 0.05 29.92
N THR A 4 -21.84 0.04 28.77
CA THR A 4 -21.47 -0.86 27.64
C THR A 4 -20.11 -0.53 27.07
N HIS A 5 -19.76 0.76 27.03
CA HIS A 5 -18.43 1.22 26.62
C HIS A 5 -17.34 0.80 27.63
N HIS A 6 -17.57 0.99 28.90
CA HIS A 6 -16.64 0.57 29.97
C HIS A 6 -16.44 -0.96 29.99
N ASP A 7 -17.52 -1.73 29.84
CA ASP A 7 -17.46 -3.18 29.75
C ASP A 7 -16.58 -3.65 28.59
N ALA A 8 -16.71 -3.00 27.42
CA ALA A 8 -15.89 -3.30 26.25
C ALA A 8 -14.42 -2.93 26.46
N ILE A 9 -14.13 -1.78 27.07
CA ILE A 9 -12.76 -1.37 27.43
C ILE A 9 -12.14 -2.36 28.41
N HIS A 10 -12.86 -2.70 29.48
CA HIS A 10 -12.38 -3.63 30.48
C HIS A 10 -12.07 -5.01 29.90
N ALA A 11 -12.98 -5.55 29.08
CA ALA A 11 -12.75 -6.82 28.41
C ALA A 11 -11.58 -6.78 27.42
N THR A 12 -11.38 -5.64 26.74
CA THR A 12 -10.23 -5.43 25.84
C THR A 12 -8.93 -5.36 26.63
N LEU A 13 -8.90 -4.64 27.76
CA LEU A 13 -7.73 -4.57 28.64
C LEU A 13 -7.36 -5.94 29.21
N GLN A 14 -8.34 -6.71 29.70
CA GLN A 14 -8.12 -8.08 30.16
C GLN A 14 -7.50 -8.99 29.10
N TRP A 15 -7.96 -8.82 27.84
CA TRP A 15 -7.35 -9.54 26.73
C TRP A 15 -5.92 -9.08 26.47
N LEU A 16 -5.66 -7.76 26.48
CA LEU A 16 -4.31 -7.19 26.33
C LEU A 16 -3.36 -7.72 27.41
N GLU A 17 -3.79 -7.80 28.66
CA GLU A 17 -3.00 -8.32 29.77
C GLU A 17 -2.57 -9.77 29.56
N LYS A 18 -3.48 -10.60 29.02
CA LYS A 18 -3.20 -12.03 28.77
C LYS A 18 -2.36 -12.27 27.54
N ALA A 19 -2.63 -11.54 26.44
CA ALA A 19 -2.07 -11.84 25.12
C ALA A 19 -0.89 -10.97 24.74
N VAL A 20 -0.80 -9.74 25.27
CA VAL A 20 0.07 -8.68 24.74
C VAL A 20 1.03 -8.12 25.79
N ILE A 21 0.57 -7.93 27.04
CA ILE A 21 1.34 -7.26 28.07
C ILE A 21 2.34 -8.21 28.71
N HIS A 22 3.60 -8.06 28.30
CA HIS A 22 4.73 -8.89 28.71
C HIS A 22 5.97 -8.02 28.88
N THR A 23 7.02 -8.60 29.45
CA THR A 23 8.36 -8.00 29.51
C THR A 23 9.37 -8.88 28.79
N ARG A 24 10.54 -8.33 28.54
CA ARG A 24 11.65 -9.03 27.92
C ARG A 24 12.81 -9.23 28.88
N ALA A 25 13.52 -10.35 28.75
CA ALA A 25 14.72 -10.66 29.51
C ALA A 25 15.78 -11.33 28.62
N GLY A 26 16.98 -11.48 29.18
CA GLY A 26 18.12 -12.07 28.48
C GLY A 26 18.83 -11.11 27.53
N ARG A 27 19.94 -11.57 26.92
CA ARG A 27 20.72 -10.77 25.97
C ARG A 27 19.86 -10.41 24.77
N ASN A 28 19.79 -9.12 24.43
CA ASN A 28 18.94 -8.55 23.38
C ASN A 28 17.44 -8.76 23.59
N GLY A 29 16.97 -9.06 24.81
CA GLY A 29 15.57 -9.28 25.11
C GLY A 29 14.98 -10.51 24.41
N ILE A 30 15.74 -11.58 24.27
CA ILE A 30 15.39 -12.80 23.55
C ILE A 30 14.23 -13.58 24.20
N ALA A 31 14.11 -13.53 25.51
CA ALA A 31 13.06 -14.23 26.26
C ALA A 31 11.93 -13.27 26.61
N ARG A 32 10.71 -13.73 26.38
CA ARG A 32 9.48 -13.04 26.77
C ARG A 32 8.96 -13.64 28.07
N LEU A 33 8.76 -12.81 29.08
CA LEU A 33 8.33 -13.25 30.38
C LEU A 33 6.95 -12.70 30.73
N GLY A 34 6.17 -13.51 31.44
CA GLY A 34 4.85 -13.16 31.93
C GLY A 34 4.87 -12.06 33.00
N THR A 35 3.80 -11.28 33.02
CA THR A 35 3.60 -10.17 33.96
C THR A 35 2.28 -10.34 34.70
N ARG A 36 2.16 -9.69 35.87
CA ARG A 36 0.93 -9.69 36.70
C ARG A 36 -0.15 -8.72 36.18
N GLY A 37 -0.13 -8.39 34.88
CA GLY A 37 -1.03 -7.44 34.26
C GLY A 37 -0.40 -6.05 34.08
N ALA A 38 -1.22 -5.02 33.94
CA ALA A 38 -0.81 -3.65 33.72
C ALA A 38 -1.40 -2.71 34.77
N ILE A 39 -0.71 -1.61 35.03
CA ILE A 39 -1.31 -0.46 35.70
C ILE A 39 -1.85 0.44 34.60
N ALA A 40 -3.16 0.65 34.56
CA ALA A 40 -3.83 1.49 33.60
C ALA A 40 -4.77 2.48 34.30
N ALA A 41 -4.77 3.73 33.81
CA ALA A 41 -5.71 4.76 34.23
C ALA A 41 -6.63 5.08 33.05
N ALA A 42 -7.94 5.13 33.30
CA ALA A 42 -8.96 5.43 32.32
C ALA A 42 -9.52 6.84 32.54
N PHE A 43 -9.59 7.64 31.50
CA PHE A 43 -10.12 9.02 31.51
C PHE A 43 -11.22 9.13 30.48
N ASP A 44 -12.45 9.30 30.92
CA ASP A 44 -13.60 9.41 30.06
C ASP A 44 -13.76 10.81 29.49
N HIS A 45 -14.08 10.85 28.20
CA HIS A 45 -14.43 12.06 27.48
C HIS A 45 -15.75 11.85 26.75
N TRP A 46 -16.62 12.86 26.79
CA TRP A 46 -17.98 12.78 26.27
C TRP A 46 -18.11 13.41 24.89
N GLU A 47 -17.23 14.33 24.57
CA GLU A 47 -17.31 15.17 23.38
C GLU A 47 -16.01 15.17 22.60
N SER A 48 -16.13 15.41 21.29
CA SER A 48 -15.00 15.79 20.46
C SER A 48 -14.54 17.21 20.84
N ARG A 49 -13.37 17.63 20.42
CA ARG A 49 -12.90 19.02 20.59
C ARG A 49 -13.80 20.06 19.89
N ALA A 50 -14.70 19.61 19.02
CA ALA A 50 -15.70 20.46 18.37
C ALA A 50 -17.04 20.52 19.13
N GLY A 51 -17.12 19.92 20.32
CA GLY A 51 -18.34 19.82 21.11
C GLY A 51 -19.38 18.83 20.55
N ASP A 52 -19.00 17.96 19.63
CA ASP A 52 -19.87 16.90 19.11
C ASP A 52 -19.89 15.69 20.05
N PRO A 53 -21.01 14.96 20.17
CA PRO A 53 -21.10 13.77 21.01
C PRO A 53 -20.12 12.68 20.53
N GLN A 54 -19.08 12.48 21.28
CA GLN A 54 -18.06 11.46 21.03
C GLN A 54 -17.62 10.82 22.34
N LEU A 55 -18.33 9.79 22.78
CA LEU A 55 -17.94 9.01 23.95
C LEU A 55 -16.66 8.23 23.64
N HIS A 56 -15.59 8.56 24.34
CA HIS A 56 -14.31 7.85 24.23
C HIS A 56 -13.55 7.91 25.55
N THR A 57 -12.63 6.96 25.76
CA THR A 57 -11.81 6.86 26.97
C THR A 57 -10.35 6.78 26.58
N HIS A 58 -9.53 7.65 27.16
CA HIS A 58 -8.08 7.54 27.09
C HIS A 58 -7.61 6.53 28.12
N LEU A 59 -7.10 5.38 27.66
CA LEU A 59 -6.52 4.36 28.51
C LEU A 59 -5.00 4.53 28.55
N VAL A 60 -4.48 5.11 29.64
CA VAL A 60 -3.05 5.34 29.83
C VAL A 60 -2.44 4.15 30.54
N ILE A 61 -1.60 3.40 29.85
CA ILE A 61 -0.93 2.20 30.39
C ILE A 61 0.48 2.60 30.84
N ALA A 62 0.80 2.31 32.11
CA ALA A 62 2.13 2.56 32.67
C ALA A 62 3.19 1.72 31.93
N ASN A 63 4.34 2.34 31.60
CA ASN A 63 5.46 1.63 31.00
C ASN A 63 6.27 0.83 32.04
N ARG A 64 5.57 0.29 33.05
CA ARG A 64 6.11 -0.57 34.11
C ARG A 64 5.15 -1.70 34.40
N VAL A 65 5.67 -2.91 34.46
CA VAL A 65 4.93 -4.14 34.73
C VAL A 65 5.68 -4.97 35.76
N GLN A 66 4.94 -5.72 36.61
CA GLN A 66 5.54 -6.61 37.57
C GLN A 66 5.74 -7.99 36.96
N ARG A 67 6.98 -8.46 36.93
CA ARG A 67 7.34 -9.79 36.37
C ARG A 67 6.88 -10.89 37.35
N ILE A 68 6.30 -11.98 36.82
CA ILE A 68 5.74 -13.05 37.65
C ILE A 68 6.85 -13.83 38.35
N SER A 69 8.00 -14.09 37.69
CA SER A 69 9.04 -14.99 38.19
C SER A 69 9.72 -14.52 39.49
N ASP A 70 9.89 -13.21 39.67
CA ASP A 70 10.65 -12.64 40.80
C ASP A 70 9.97 -11.41 41.46
N GLY A 71 8.82 -11.01 40.96
CA GLY A 71 8.10 -9.82 41.41
C GLY A 71 8.75 -8.48 41.08
N ALA A 72 9.83 -8.44 40.32
CA ALA A 72 10.53 -7.22 39.96
C ALA A 72 9.70 -6.31 39.02
N TRP A 73 9.77 -5.00 39.28
CA TRP A 73 9.18 -3.98 38.41
C TRP A 73 10.10 -3.68 37.24
N VAL A 74 9.65 -4.01 36.04
CA VAL A 74 10.42 -3.94 34.78
C VAL A 74 9.67 -3.18 33.72
N THR A 75 10.34 -2.86 32.61
CA THR A 75 9.75 -2.14 31.49
C THR A 75 8.83 -3.05 30.69
N LEU A 76 7.66 -2.53 30.28
CA LEU A 76 6.73 -3.17 29.36
C LEU A 76 7.37 -3.35 27.97
N ASP A 77 7.10 -4.47 27.27
CA ASP A 77 7.42 -4.62 25.85
C ASP A 77 6.42 -3.84 24.99
N SER A 78 6.67 -2.55 24.81
CA SER A 78 5.81 -1.65 24.04
C SER A 78 5.72 -2.03 22.56
N ARG A 79 6.70 -2.74 21.99
CA ARG A 79 6.69 -3.18 20.59
C ARG A 79 5.56 -4.18 20.34
N THR A 80 5.36 -5.14 21.26
CA THR A 80 4.25 -6.11 21.15
C THR A 80 2.91 -5.41 21.26
N LEU A 81 2.78 -4.43 22.18
CA LEU A 81 1.56 -3.62 22.32
C LEU A 81 1.24 -2.85 21.04
N TYR A 82 2.23 -2.20 20.42
CA TYR A 82 2.07 -1.48 19.17
C TYR A 82 1.63 -2.41 18.01
N ASN A 83 2.26 -3.58 17.89
CA ASN A 83 1.91 -4.55 16.85
C ASN A 83 0.50 -5.12 16.99
N ALA A 84 -0.02 -5.20 18.23
CA ALA A 84 -1.36 -5.70 18.51
C ALA A 84 -2.46 -4.62 18.38
N ALA A 85 -2.10 -3.34 18.19
CA ALA A 85 -3.04 -2.21 18.26
C ALA A 85 -4.24 -2.36 17.33
N VAL A 86 -4.02 -2.80 16.07
CA VAL A 86 -5.12 -3.00 15.11
C VAL A 86 -6.05 -4.13 15.57
N ALA A 87 -5.50 -5.25 16.04
CA ALA A 87 -6.31 -6.37 16.55
C ALA A 87 -7.10 -5.97 17.82
N ALA A 88 -6.50 -5.16 18.70
CA ALA A 88 -7.17 -4.62 19.89
C ALA A 88 -8.32 -3.66 19.51
N SER A 89 -8.12 -2.81 18.51
CA SER A 89 -9.16 -1.89 18.02
C SER A 89 -10.36 -2.64 17.45
N GLU A 90 -10.14 -3.62 16.58
CA GLU A 90 -11.23 -4.42 16.01
C GLU A 90 -11.95 -5.26 17.09
N ARG A 91 -11.20 -5.78 18.05
CA ARG A 91 -11.75 -6.49 19.20
C ARG A 91 -12.63 -5.60 20.06
N TYR A 92 -12.16 -4.40 20.38
CA TYR A 92 -12.98 -3.42 21.11
C TYR A 92 -14.30 -3.14 20.39
N ASN A 93 -14.27 -2.91 19.08
CA ASN A 93 -15.47 -2.71 18.27
C ASN A 93 -16.44 -3.89 18.40
N GLY A 94 -15.95 -5.12 18.22
CA GLY A 94 -16.75 -6.32 18.37
C GLY A 94 -17.42 -6.44 19.75
N LEU A 95 -16.64 -6.23 20.83
CA LEU A 95 -17.13 -6.27 22.20
C LEU A 95 -18.14 -5.17 22.51
N LEU A 96 -17.92 -3.95 22.01
CA LEU A 96 -18.86 -2.84 22.16
C LEU A 96 -20.21 -3.16 21.53
N PHE A 97 -20.23 -3.65 20.29
CA PHE A 97 -21.48 -3.99 19.60
C PHE A 97 -22.18 -5.20 20.21
N ASP A 98 -21.45 -6.17 20.76
CA ASP A 98 -22.02 -7.26 21.55
C ASP A 98 -22.69 -6.73 22.84
N ALA A 99 -22.05 -5.79 23.54
CA ALA A 99 -22.60 -5.20 24.74
C ALA A 99 -23.83 -4.32 24.44
N LEU A 100 -23.80 -3.52 23.35
CA LEU A 100 -24.95 -2.73 22.88
C LEU A 100 -26.12 -3.63 22.51
N HIS A 101 -25.88 -4.74 21.81
CA HIS A 101 -26.90 -5.71 21.48
C HIS A 101 -27.53 -6.33 22.75
N ARG A 102 -26.73 -6.76 23.71
CA ARG A 102 -27.20 -7.39 24.96
C ARG A 102 -28.01 -6.44 25.85
N HIS A 103 -27.53 -5.22 26.03
CA HIS A 103 -28.12 -4.29 26.97
C HIS A 103 -29.25 -3.44 26.36
N LEU A 104 -29.17 -3.17 25.07
CA LEU A 104 -30.08 -2.25 24.39
C LEU A 104 -30.87 -2.91 23.24
N ALA A 105 -30.65 -4.19 22.96
CA ALA A 105 -31.23 -4.93 21.86
C ALA A 105 -31.17 -4.14 20.53
N THR A 106 -29.98 -3.63 20.20
CA THR A 106 -29.73 -2.88 18.98
C THR A 106 -29.31 -3.79 17.84
N ASP A 107 -29.69 -3.45 16.61
CA ASP A 107 -29.12 -4.02 15.40
C ASP A 107 -28.05 -3.12 14.81
N THR A 108 -27.22 -3.71 13.94
CA THR A 108 -26.14 -3.01 13.29
C THR A 108 -26.07 -3.33 11.81
N GLU A 109 -25.57 -2.39 11.03
CA GLU A 109 -25.31 -2.57 9.61
C GLU A 109 -23.84 -2.24 9.30
N ILE A 110 -23.35 -2.81 8.20
CA ILE A 110 -21.99 -2.53 7.71
C ILE A 110 -22.11 -1.44 6.64
N ARG A 111 -21.50 -0.31 6.91
CA ARG A 111 -21.42 0.80 5.96
C ARG A 111 -20.19 0.64 5.08
N ALA A 112 -20.41 0.60 3.77
CA ALA A 112 -19.32 0.66 2.81
C ALA A 112 -18.60 2.03 2.94
N PRO A 113 -17.28 2.06 2.92
CA PRO A 113 -16.54 3.32 2.94
C PRO A 113 -16.78 4.10 1.65
N ALA A 114 -16.74 5.43 1.74
CA ALA A 114 -16.86 6.30 0.56
C ALA A 114 -15.70 6.10 -0.44
N THR A 115 -14.57 5.57 0.02
CA THR A 115 -13.40 5.23 -0.81
C THR A 115 -12.92 3.82 -0.50
N ASN A 116 -12.35 3.13 -1.48
CA ASN A 116 -11.78 1.78 -1.31
C ASN A 116 -10.54 1.72 -0.39
N THR A 117 -10.10 2.84 0.16
CA THR A 117 -8.92 2.95 1.02
C THR A 117 -9.20 2.65 2.49
N HIS A 118 -10.48 2.66 2.90
CA HIS A 118 -10.88 2.43 4.29
C HIS A 118 -11.60 1.08 4.42
N ASN A 119 -11.45 0.45 5.59
CA ASN A 119 -12.25 -0.74 5.90
C ASN A 119 -13.71 -0.34 6.13
N PRO A 120 -14.69 -1.21 5.79
CA PRO A 120 -16.08 -0.99 6.13
C PRO A 120 -16.24 -0.76 7.64
N SER A 121 -17.04 0.24 8.01
CA SER A 121 -17.36 0.52 9.41
C SER A 121 -18.70 -0.07 9.80
N GLN A 122 -18.82 -0.44 11.07
CA GLN A 122 -20.07 -0.91 11.64
C GLN A 122 -20.80 0.26 12.31
N GLN A 123 -22.10 0.38 12.10
CA GLN A 123 -22.93 1.42 12.73
C GLN A 123 -24.24 0.84 13.23
N LEU A 124 -24.91 1.57 14.14
CA LEU A 124 -26.26 1.21 14.62
C LEU A 124 -27.29 1.49 13.54
N THR A 125 -28.17 0.53 13.31
CA THR A 125 -29.34 0.73 12.44
C THR A 125 -30.32 1.75 13.04
N GLY A 126 -30.95 2.55 12.20
CA GLY A 126 -31.94 3.54 12.63
C GLY A 126 -31.39 4.92 13.00
N VAL A 127 -30.09 5.16 12.82
CA VAL A 127 -29.47 6.48 12.93
C VAL A 127 -29.31 7.06 11.52
N ASP A 128 -29.93 8.24 11.29
CA ASP A 128 -29.88 8.91 9.99
C ASP A 128 -28.49 9.44 9.66
N ASP A 129 -28.08 9.24 8.42
CA ASP A 129 -26.79 9.74 7.90
C ASP A 129 -26.64 11.25 7.97
N ALA A 130 -27.71 12.00 7.82
CA ALA A 130 -27.69 13.44 7.92
C ALA A 130 -27.46 13.89 9.37
N LEU A 131 -27.97 13.13 10.36
CA LEU A 131 -27.67 13.35 11.76
C LEU A 131 -26.18 13.06 12.08
N ILE A 132 -25.63 11.96 11.55
CA ILE A 132 -24.21 11.63 11.71
C ILE A 132 -23.34 12.75 11.14
N ARG A 133 -23.69 13.29 9.96
CA ARG A 133 -22.97 14.43 9.36
C ARG A 133 -23.11 15.70 10.18
N GLU A 134 -24.28 15.97 10.77
CA GLU A 134 -24.49 17.15 11.63
C GLU A 134 -23.56 17.15 12.84
N PHE A 135 -23.26 15.97 13.39
CA PHE A 135 -22.37 15.79 14.55
C PHE A 135 -20.94 15.35 14.18
N SER A 136 -20.48 15.66 12.96
CA SER A 136 -19.12 15.39 12.48
C SER A 136 -18.43 16.70 12.05
N ASN A 137 -18.39 17.68 12.96
CA ASN A 137 -18.12 19.09 12.62
C ASN A 137 -16.67 19.54 12.75
N ARG A 138 -15.77 18.70 13.24
CA ARG A 138 -14.37 19.14 13.49
C ARG A 138 -13.73 19.74 12.23
N SER A 139 -13.87 19.09 11.09
CA SER A 139 -13.34 19.59 9.80
C SER A 139 -14.02 20.90 9.42
N ARG A 140 -15.35 20.95 9.52
CA ARG A 140 -16.14 22.13 9.15
C ARG A 140 -15.81 23.38 10.01
N LEU A 141 -15.55 23.21 11.31
CA LEU A 141 -15.17 24.34 12.18
C LEU A 141 -13.78 24.87 11.84
N ILE A 142 -12.85 23.99 11.50
CA ILE A 142 -11.52 24.40 11.02
C ILE A 142 -11.65 25.17 9.72
N ASP A 143 -12.50 24.73 8.81
CA ASP A 143 -12.71 25.39 7.51
C ASP A 143 -13.35 26.77 7.70
N LEU A 144 -14.42 26.87 8.50
CA LEU A 144 -15.09 28.15 8.82
C LEU A 144 -14.16 29.15 9.52
N GLU A 145 -13.34 28.70 10.46
CA GLU A 145 -12.37 29.57 11.14
C GLU A 145 -11.22 29.95 10.19
N THR A 146 -10.82 29.05 9.32
CA THR A 146 -9.85 29.37 8.25
C THR A 146 -10.40 30.47 7.36
N ASP A 147 -11.64 30.35 6.90
CA ASP A 147 -12.31 31.37 6.08
C ASP A 147 -12.42 32.72 6.81
N ARG A 148 -12.75 32.72 8.12
CA ARG A 148 -12.77 33.91 8.96
C ARG A 148 -11.40 34.57 9.09
N LEU A 149 -10.34 33.77 9.30
CA LEU A 149 -8.96 34.26 9.39
C LEU A 149 -8.48 34.80 8.04
N VAL A 150 -8.85 34.14 6.96
CA VAL A 150 -8.56 34.58 5.57
C VAL A 150 -9.24 35.92 5.30
N ALA A 151 -10.52 36.05 5.63
CA ALA A 151 -11.24 37.34 5.47
C ALA A 151 -10.64 38.47 6.31
N LYS A 152 -10.24 38.18 7.55
CA LYS A 152 -9.54 39.11 8.43
C LYS A 152 -8.20 39.55 7.86
N TRP A 153 -7.43 38.61 7.36
CA TRP A 153 -6.14 38.87 6.71
C TRP A 153 -6.31 39.77 5.48
N THR A 154 -7.26 39.43 4.59
CA THR A 154 -7.54 40.19 3.38
C THR A 154 -7.93 41.62 3.72
N LYS A 155 -8.74 41.82 4.76
CA LYS A 155 -9.12 43.18 5.25
C LYS A 155 -7.93 43.97 5.79
N GLN A 156 -6.95 43.31 6.42
CA GLN A 156 -5.78 43.95 7.02
C GLN A 156 -4.68 44.25 5.99
N HIS A 157 -4.55 43.49 4.95
CA HIS A 157 -3.44 43.59 3.99
C HIS A 157 -3.86 44.02 2.59
N GLY A 158 -5.16 44.25 2.34
CA GLY A 158 -5.70 44.70 1.04
C GLY A 158 -5.62 43.66 -0.09
N THR A 159 -5.02 42.49 0.17
CA THR A 159 -4.89 41.36 -0.78
C THR A 159 -5.24 40.06 -0.09
N PRO A 160 -5.80 39.05 -0.78
CA PRO A 160 -6.04 37.77 -0.17
C PRO A 160 -4.70 37.12 0.27
N PRO A 161 -4.70 36.34 1.36
CA PRO A 161 -3.50 35.69 1.86
C PRO A 161 -2.95 34.69 0.83
N THR A 162 -1.64 34.59 0.73
CA THR A 162 -1.00 33.55 -0.06
C THR A 162 -1.37 32.15 0.48
N ALA A 163 -1.28 31.11 -0.33
CA ALA A 163 -1.61 29.76 0.11
C ALA A 163 -0.80 29.31 1.34
N THR A 164 0.48 29.74 1.45
CA THR A 164 1.28 29.54 2.67
C THR A 164 0.68 30.22 3.88
N THR A 165 0.22 31.46 3.70
CA THR A 165 -0.44 32.22 4.76
C THR A 165 -1.77 31.56 5.10
N THR A 166 -2.53 31.06 4.11
CA THR A 166 -3.80 30.33 4.32
C THR A 166 -3.54 29.02 5.09
N LEU A 167 -2.49 28.28 4.78
CA LEU A 167 -2.08 27.10 5.55
C LEU A 167 -1.71 27.44 7.01
N LYS A 168 -0.95 28.53 7.21
CA LYS A 168 -0.67 29.04 8.57
C LYS A 168 -1.94 29.48 9.27
N LEU A 169 -2.87 30.12 8.56
CA LEU A 169 -4.18 30.48 9.08
C LEU A 169 -5.03 29.25 9.36
N ARG A 170 -4.97 28.19 8.55
CA ARG A 170 -5.64 26.90 8.80
C ARG A 170 -5.03 26.17 9.99
N GLN A 171 -3.72 26.19 10.14
CA GLN A 171 -3.07 25.68 11.36
C GLN A 171 -3.44 26.52 12.57
N GLN A 172 -3.46 27.84 12.44
CA GLN A 172 -3.95 28.74 13.46
C GLN A 172 -5.45 28.48 13.75
N ALA A 173 -6.27 28.23 12.72
CA ALA A 173 -7.66 27.81 12.85
C ALA A 173 -7.75 26.47 13.58
N THR A 174 -6.92 25.51 13.24
CA THR A 174 -6.85 24.20 13.91
C THR A 174 -6.43 24.33 15.37
N LEU A 175 -5.56 25.29 15.68
CA LEU A 175 -5.14 25.61 17.05
C LEU A 175 -6.14 26.50 17.79
N SER A 176 -6.76 27.49 17.11
CA SER A 176 -7.71 28.42 17.71
C SER A 176 -9.12 27.82 17.85
N THR A 177 -9.50 26.90 16.98
CA THR A 177 -10.69 26.06 17.16
C THR A 177 -10.42 24.90 18.16
N ARG A 178 -9.18 24.71 18.60
CA ARG A 178 -8.92 24.05 19.86
C ARG A 178 -9.44 24.96 20.95
N THR A 179 -10.68 24.79 21.30
CA THR A 179 -11.20 25.36 22.53
C THR A 179 -10.19 25.04 23.65
N PRO A 180 -9.68 26.04 24.40
CA PRO A 180 -8.93 25.75 25.61
C PRO A 180 -9.74 24.71 26.38
N LYS A 181 -9.12 23.71 26.98
CA LYS A 181 -9.83 22.83 27.91
C LYS A 181 -10.58 23.78 28.85
N ALA A 182 -11.91 23.72 28.81
CA ALA A 182 -12.71 24.47 29.77
C ALA A 182 -12.15 24.12 31.16
N GLU A 183 -11.92 25.11 31.98
CA GLU A 183 -11.47 24.93 33.37
C GLU A 183 -12.38 23.96 34.13
N SER A 184 -13.63 23.82 33.69
CA SER A 184 -14.58 22.80 34.11
C SER A 184 -15.16 22.09 32.90
N VAL A 185 -15.06 20.77 32.83
CA VAL A 185 -15.77 19.93 31.86
C VAL A 185 -17.26 20.02 32.17
N ALA A 186 -18.07 20.43 31.21
CA ALA A 186 -19.51 20.48 31.40
C ALA A 186 -20.05 19.09 31.73
N PRO A 187 -20.93 18.95 32.75
CA PRO A 187 -21.51 17.66 33.09
C PRO A 187 -22.25 17.04 31.91
N LEU A 188 -22.20 15.71 31.79
CA LEU A 188 -22.79 14.97 30.66
C LEU A 188 -24.27 15.31 30.43
N HIS A 189 -25.05 15.59 31.52
CA HIS A 189 -26.46 15.94 31.38
C HIS A 189 -26.65 17.28 30.67
N GLN A 190 -25.77 18.27 30.86
CA GLN A 190 -25.81 19.56 30.17
C GLN A 190 -25.41 19.39 28.69
N LEU A 191 -24.36 18.67 28.42
CA LEU A 191 -23.93 18.35 27.05
C LEU A 191 -25.03 17.59 26.30
N SER A 192 -25.63 16.60 26.94
CA SER A 192 -26.73 15.84 26.35
C SER A 192 -27.95 16.73 26.02
N ALA A 193 -28.31 17.66 26.90
CA ALA A 193 -29.38 18.61 26.64
C ALA A 193 -29.07 19.53 25.43
N GLN A 194 -27.83 20.02 25.33
CA GLN A 194 -27.37 20.83 24.21
C GLN A 194 -27.42 20.06 22.88
N TRP A 195 -26.92 18.79 22.86
CA TRP A 195 -26.94 17.95 21.66
C TRP A 195 -28.36 17.62 21.23
N GLN A 196 -29.27 17.34 22.18
CA GLN A 196 -30.69 17.13 21.87
C GLN A 196 -31.35 18.37 21.28
N ALA A 197 -31.11 19.54 21.87
CA ALA A 197 -31.64 20.81 21.36
C ALA A 197 -31.11 21.07 19.93
N ARG A 198 -29.86 20.82 19.67
CA ARG A 198 -29.24 20.96 18.34
C ARG A 198 -29.84 19.98 17.31
N ALA A 199 -30.06 18.72 17.68
CA ALA A 199 -30.70 17.75 16.81
C ALA A 199 -32.13 18.18 16.45
N VAL A 200 -32.93 18.62 17.44
CA VAL A 200 -34.29 19.13 17.23
C VAL A 200 -34.31 20.35 16.31
N ALA A 201 -33.39 21.32 16.50
CA ALA A 201 -33.27 22.49 15.63
C ALA A 201 -32.95 22.11 14.16
N LYS A 202 -32.41 20.94 13.92
CA LYS A 202 -32.16 20.39 12.57
C LYS A 202 -33.23 19.44 12.06
N GLY A 203 -34.35 19.34 12.76
CA GLY A 203 -35.49 18.53 12.37
C GLY A 203 -35.41 17.06 12.80
N PHE A 204 -34.45 16.67 13.64
CA PHE A 204 -34.33 15.32 14.16
C PHE A 204 -34.98 15.19 15.54
N ASP A 205 -35.94 14.29 15.68
CA ASP A 205 -36.54 13.99 16.99
C ASP A 205 -35.73 12.92 17.72
N PRO A 206 -35.08 13.23 18.85
CA PRO A 206 -34.29 12.25 19.63
C PRO A 206 -35.11 11.06 20.12
N ARG A 207 -36.44 11.21 20.33
CA ARG A 207 -37.32 10.13 20.74
C ARG A 207 -37.57 9.14 19.63
N LEU A 208 -37.74 9.61 18.39
CA LEU A 208 -37.87 8.75 17.20
C LEU A 208 -36.58 8.02 16.91
N ILE A 209 -35.43 8.69 17.03
CA ILE A 209 -34.12 8.04 16.84
C ILE A 209 -33.96 6.92 17.87
N LEU A 210 -34.23 7.18 19.14
CA LEU A 210 -34.14 6.18 20.20
C LEU A 210 -35.12 5.01 19.94
N ALA A 211 -36.35 5.30 19.55
CA ALA A 211 -37.35 4.28 19.22
C ALA A 211 -36.95 3.43 18.00
N ASN A 212 -36.26 4.00 17.03
CA ASN A 212 -35.79 3.32 15.84
C ASN A 212 -34.49 2.51 16.05
N THR A 213 -33.75 2.75 17.12
CA THR A 213 -32.43 2.16 17.37
C THR A 213 -32.47 1.12 18.50
N VAL A 214 -33.16 1.40 19.60
CA VAL A 214 -33.19 0.58 20.82
C VAL A 214 -34.35 -0.41 20.80
N ARG A 215 -34.16 -1.60 21.32
CA ARG A 215 -35.15 -2.71 21.38
C ARG A 215 -35.68 -3.13 20.01
N ARG A 216 -34.83 -3.07 18.98
CA ARG A 216 -35.18 -3.47 17.62
C ARG A 216 -34.73 -4.87 17.26
N SER A 217 -33.65 -5.35 17.86
CA SER A 217 -33.14 -6.68 17.60
C SER A 217 -33.88 -7.74 18.40
N GLN A 218 -34.31 -8.80 17.70
CA GLN A 218 -34.86 -10.02 18.28
C GLN A 218 -33.90 -11.20 18.15
N LYS A 219 -32.69 -10.97 17.62
CA LYS A 219 -31.70 -12.02 17.38
C LYS A 219 -31.05 -12.45 18.70
N ALA A 220 -31.10 -13.75 18.98
CA ALA A 220 -30.35 -14.29 20.12
C ALA A 220 -28.85 -14.22 19.87
N PRO A 221 -28.05 -13.76 20.86
CA PRO A 221 -26.59 -13.76 20.74
C PRO A 221 -26.05 -15.19 20.84
N PHE A 222 -24.97 -15.45 20.10
CA PHE A 222 -24.31 -16.76 20.06
C PHE A 222 -23.41 -17.00 21.26
N ARG A 223 -23.32 -18.28 21.67
CA ARG A 223 -22.29 -18.81 22.60
C ARG A 223 -21.16 -19.45 21.80
N ALA A 224 -20.00 -19.57 22.40
CA ALA A 224 -18.85 -20.20 21.75
C ALA A 224 -19.14 -21.63 21.28
N GLY A 225 -19.97 -22.40 22.00
CA GLY A 225 -20.36 -23.76 21.63
C GLY A 225 -21.31 -23.87 20.44
N ASP A 226 -21.92 -22.78 20.00
CA ASP A 226 -22.81 -22.75 18.84
C ASP A 226 -22.07 -22.84 17.51
N PHE A 227 -20.76 -22.55 17.52
CA PHE A 227 -19.91 -22.52 16.34
C PHE A 227 -19.27 -23.89 16.10
N ARG A 228 -19.76 -24.60 15.09
CA ARG A 228 -19.23 -25.91 14.69
C ARG A 228 -17.86 -25.77 14.03
N THR A 229 -17.05 -26.83 14.11
CA THR A 229 -15.69 -26.87 13.54
C THR A 229 -15.65 -26.48 12.06
N ASN A 230 -16.57 -27.02 11.23
CA ASN A 230 -16.62 -26.69 9.81
C ASN A 230 -16.92 -25.22 9.53
N TRP A 231 -17.75 -24.58 10.37
CA TRP A 231 -17.99 -23.15 10.26
C TRP A 231 -16.73 -22.35 10.62
N ILE A 232 -16.06 -22.73 11.72
CA ILE A 232 -14.79 -22.10 12.13
C ILE A 232 -13.74 -22.20 11.02
N GLU A 233 -13.58 -23.38 10.41
CA GLU A 233 -12.64 -23.62 9.31
C GLU A 233 -12.96 -22.78 8.07
N THR A 234 -14.27 -22.65 7.74
CA THR A 234 -14.72 -21.83 6.61
C THR A 234 -14.43 -20.36 6.84
N VAL A 235 -14.75 -19.83 8.03
CA VAL A 235 -14.49 -18.43 8.38
C VAL A 235 -12.99 -18.16 8.51
N ALA A 236 -12.22 -19.13 9.02
CA ALA A 236 -10.76 -19.07 9.07
C ALA A 236 -10.14 -18.97 7.66
N SER A 237 -10.64 -19.78 6.72
CA SER A 237 -10.21 -19.69 5.31
C SER A 237 -10.52 -18.31 4.71
N LEU A 238 -11.70 -17.77 4.97
CA LEU A 238 -12.07 -16.42 4.50
C LEU A 238 -11.17 -15.33 5.13
N ALA A 239 -10.90 -15.40 6.43
CA ALA A 239 -10.01 -14.45 7.12
C ALA A 239 -8.59 -14.54 6.54
N ARG A 240 -8.05 -15.76 6.34
CA ARG A 240 -6.75 -15.98 5.72
C ARG A 240 -6.69 -15.43 4.28
N GLN A 241 -7.70 -15.69 3.45
CA GLN A 241 -7.78 -15.16 2.08
C GLN A 241 -7.78 -13.63 2.06
N ARG A 242 -8.50 -12.98 2.98
CA ARG A 242 -8.50 -11.51 3.09
C ARG A 242 -7.16 -10.94 3.54
N VAL A 243 -6.42 -11.66 4.38
CA VAL A 243 -5.06 -11.28 4.74
C VAL A 243 -4.12 -11.46 3.54
N ALA A 244 -4.19 -12.62 2.86
CA ALA A 244 -3.37 -12.95 1.69
C ALA A 244 -3.58 -11.98 0.52
N ALA A 245 -4.80 -11.45 0.33
CA ALA A 245 -5.10 -10.44 -0.68
C ALA A 245 -4.40 -9.10 -0.41
N LYS A 246 -4.01 -8.82 0.83
CA LYS A 246 -3.40 -7.54 1.24
C LYS A 246 -1.90 -7.65 1.56
N ARG A 247 -1.37 -8.86 1.77
CA ARG A 247 -0.02 -9.07 2.30
C ARG A 247 0.59 -10.38 1.78
N ALA A 248 1.86 -10.34 1.41
CA ALA A 248 2.64 -11.55 1.09
C ALA A 248 2.88 -12.41 2.33
N THR A 249 3.05 -11.78 3.49
CA THR A 249 3.30 -12.45 4.76
C THR A 249 2.45 -11.83 5.87
N TRP A 250 2.09 -12.64 6.84
CA TRP A 250 1.30 -12.20 7.99
C TRP A 250 1.69 -12.94 9.26
N ASN A 251 1.23 -12.39 10.38
CA ASN A 251 1.35 -12.99 11.69
C ASN A 251 -0.03 -13.14 12.36
N ARG A 252 -0.06 -13.71 13.56
CA ARG A 252 -1.30 -13.94 14.30
C ARG A 252 -2.12 -12.66 14.54
N TRP A 253 -1.48 -11.49 14.72
CA TRP A 253 -2.20 -10.22 14.92
C TRP A 253 -3.01 -9.81 13.68
N ASN A 254 -2.48 -10.08 12.50
CA ASN A 254 -3.20 -9.83 11.25
C ASN A 254 -4.40 -10.76 11.10
N LEU A 255 -4.26 -12.03 11.47
CA LEU A 255 -5.35 -13.01 11.43
C LEU A 255 -6.44 -12.67 12.46
N LEU A 256 -6.08 -12.26 13.68
CA LEU A 256 -7.04 -11.82 14.69
C LEU A 256 -7.84 -10.60 14.22
N ALA A 257 -7.18 -9.60 13.64
CA ALA A 257 -7.86 -8.42 13.12
C ALA A 257 -8.85 -8.75 12.01
N GLU A 258 -8.46 -9.60 11.05
CA GLU A 258 -9.38 -10.01 9.97
C GLU A 258 -10.48 -10.94 10.45
N ALA A 259 -10.22 -11.82 11.43
CA ALA A 259 -11.26 -12.64 12.07
C ALA A 259 -12.34 -11.77 12.72
N GLU A 260 -11.95 -10.73 13.48
CA GLU A 260 -12.92 -9.76 14.04
C GLU A 260 -13.72 -9.05 12.93
N ARG A 261 -13.09 -8.62 11.84
CA ARG A 261 -13.77 -7.97 10.71
C ARG A 261 -14.74 -8.88 9.99
N VAL A 262 -14.35 -10.14 9.75
CA VAL A 262 -15.25 -11.12 9.12
C VAL A 262 -16.44 -11.41 10.02
N CYS A 263 -16.23 -11.46 11.34
CA CYS A 263 -17.27 -11.71 12.33
C CYS A 263 -17.95 -10.42 12.85
N ALA A 264 -17.77 -9.26 12.19
CA ALA A 264 -18.32 -7.99 12.64
C ALA A 264 -19.85 -8.01 12.82
N ALA A 265 -20.58 -8.75 11.99
CA ALA A 265 -22.05 -8.88 12.08
C ALA A 265 -22.52 -9.89 13.14
N ILE A 266 -21.63 -10.69 13.72
CA ILE A 266 -21.97 -11.72 14.71
C ILE A 266 -22.04 -11.08 16.11
N ARG A 267 -23.05 -11.46 16.89
CA ARG A 267 -23.24 -11.03 18.28
C ARG A 267 -23.02 -12.19 19.22
N CYS A 268 -22.10 -12.00 20.16
CA CYS A 268 -21.77 -13.01 21.18
C CYS A 268 -22.42 -12.69 22.52
N GLN A 269 -22.77 -13.75 23.28
CA GLN A 269 -23.45 -13.60 24.57
C GLN A 269 -22.56 -12.99 25.62
N THR A 270 -21.28 -13.36 25.64
CA THR A 270 -20.31 -12.84 26.60
C THR A 270 -19.01 -12.45 25.92
N PRO A 271 -18.17 -11.60 26.54
CA PRO A 271 -16.81 -11.32 26.06
C PRO A 271 -15.93 -12.58 25.94
N ARG A 272 -16.19 -13.58 26.79
CA ARG A 272 -15.51 -14.88 26.77
C ARG A 272 -15.89 -15.69 25.51
N ASP A 273 -17.17 -15.67 25.13
CA ASP A 273 -17.65 -16.36 23.92
C ASP A 273 -17.02 -15.74 22.66
N ARG A 274 -17.01 -14.40 22.56
CA ARG A 274 -16.33 -13.71 21.45
C ARG A 274 -14.85 -14.07 21.39
N THR A 275 -14.17 -14.03 22.55
CA THR A 275 -12.74 -14.38 22.64
C THR A 275 -12.51 -15.81 22.16
N ALA A 276 -13.28 -16.76 22.63
CA ALA A 276 -13.14 -18.16 22.26
C ALA A 276 -13.39 -18.39 20.76
N MET A 277 -14.43 -17.75 20.20
CA MET A 277 -14.73 -17.81 18.77
C MET A 277 -13.60 -17.25 17.92
N ILE A 278 -13.15 -16.04 18.19
CA ILE A 278 -12.09 -15.35 17.40
C ILE A 278 -10.74 -16.06 17.53
N ASP A 279 -10.40 -16.53 18.73
CA ASP A 279 -9.14 -17.27 18.92
C ASP A 279 -9.17 -18.62 18.22
N ALA A 280 -10.32 -19.32 18.16
CA ALA A 280 -10.50 -20.56 17.40
C ALA A 280 -10.34 -20.29 15.90
N ILE A 281 -10.97 -19.24 15.35
CA ILE A 281 -10.86 -18.85 13.94
C ILE A 281 -9.40 -18.49 13.60
N ALA A 282 -8.74 -17.66 14.43
CA ALA A 282 -7.36 -17.27 14.19
C ALA A 282 -6.40 -18.46 14.26
N THR A 283 -6.63 -19.40 15.18
CA THR A 283 -5.84 -20.63 15.30
C THR A 283 -6.03 -21.55 14.09
N ALA A 284 -7.27 -21.72 13.62
CA ALA A 284 -7.55 -22.48 12.41
C ALA A 284 -6.95 -21.81 11.16
N ALA A 285 -7.02 -20.48 11.06
CA ALA A 285 -6.42 -19.71 9.97
C ALA A 285 -4.88 -19.83 9.97
N GLU A 286 -4.26 -19.82 11.16
CA GLU A 286 -2.83 -20.02 11.33
C GLU A 286 -2.41 -21.46 10.93
N ALA A 287 -3.20 -22.46 11.32
CA ALA A 287 -2.98 -23.86 10.92
C ALA A 287 -3.13 -24.09 9.40
N GLN A 288 -4.00 -23.32 8.74
CA GLN A 288 -4.16 -23.32 7.27
C GLN A 288 -3.08 -22.53 6.53
N SER A 289 -2.21 -21.81 7.25
CA SER A 289 -1.14 -21.01 6.69
C SER A 289 0.19 -21.78 6.71
N VAL A 290 1.09 -21.40 5.81
CA VAL A 290 2.44 -22.00 5.75
C VAL A 290 3.40 -21.15 6.58
N PRO A 291 4.04 -21.70 7.63
CA PRO A 291 5.03 -20.97 8.41
C PRO A 291 6.31 -20.75 7.58
N LEU A 292 6.84 -19.51 7.62
CA LEU A 292 8.06 -19.12 6.89
C LEU A 292 9.31 -19.14 7.74
N ASN A 293 9.16 -19.03 9.05
CA ASN A 293 10.27 -19.09 9.99
C ASN A 293 10.11 -20.31 10.91
N GLU A 294 11.15 -21.12 10.92
CA GLU A 294 11.26 -22.20 11.90
C GLU A 294 11.43 -21.62 13.31
N HIS A 295 10.96 -22.36 14.29
CA HIS A 295 11.24 -22.04 15.69
C HIS A 295 12.74 -22.13 15.94
N ARG A 296 13.44 -20.99 15.97
CA ARG A 296 14.90 -20.95 16.21
C ARG A 296 15.29 -21.58 17.56
N TYR A 297 14.35 -21.62 18.51
CA TYR A 297 14.56 -22.12 19.85
C TYR A 297 13.32 -22.92 20.28
N SER A 298 13.22 -24.16 19.84
CA SER A 298 12.22 -25.07 20.39
C SER A 298 12.64 -25.49 21.81
N VAL A 299 11.74 -25.27 22.75
CA VAL A 299 11.93 -25.77 24.12
C VAL A 299 11.36 -27.17 24.20
N PRO A 300 12.16 -28.18 24.62
CA PRO A 300 11.67 -29.55 24.79
C PRO A 300 10.41 -29.59 25.66
N THR A 301 9.54 -30.56 25.40
CA THR A 301 8.27 -30.70 26.13
C THR A 301 8.45 -30.91 27.64
N ASN A 302 9.60 -31.44 28.04
CA ASN A 302 10.01 -31.65 29.43
C ASN A 302 10.88 -30.53 30.02
N ALA A 303 11.01 -29.39 29.33
CA ALA A 303 11.79 -28.26 29.81
C ALA A 303 11.18 -27.62 31.06
N LEU A 304 12.05 -26.94 31.84
CA LEU A 304 11.68 -26.24 33.06
C LEU A 304 10.48 -25.31 32.84
N PRO A 305 9.54 -25.21 33.80
CA PRO A 305 8.36 -24.32 33.69
C PRO A 305 8.72 -22.88 33.36
N ASP A 306 9.86 -22.38 33.81
CA ASP A 306 10.33 -21.01 33.59
C ASP A 306 10.68 -20.72 32.11
N LEU A 307 10.84 -21.74 31.29
CA LEU A 307 11.06 -21.61 29.85
C LEU A 307 9.77 -21.65 29.02
N ARG A 308 8.62 -21.65 29.72
CA ARG A 308 7.28 -21.67 29.10
C ARG A 308 6.40 -20.55 29.61
N LEU A 309 5.65 -19.99 28.72
CA LEU A 309 4.55 -19.05 28.99
C LEU A 309 3.24 -19.74 28.58
N GLY A 310 2.62 -20.45 29.53
CA GLY A 310 1.54 -21.37 29.23
C GLY A 310 2.02 -22.54 28.36
N ALA A 311 1.40 -22.76 27.22
CA ALA A 311 1.79 -23.81 26.27
C ALA A 311 2.94 -23.41 25.32
N GLN A 312 3.35 -22.13 25.32
CA GLN A 312 4.33 -21.58 24.38
C GLN A 312 5.71 -21.47 25.03
N SER A 313 6.76 -21.52 24.17
CA SER A 313 8.12 -21.20 24.59
C SER A 313 8.23 -19.71 24.92
N VAL A 314 9.02 -19.34 25.97
CA VAL A 314 9.35 -17.94 26.26
C VAL A 314 10.13 -17.28 25.12
N PHE A 315 10.70 -18.05 24.20
CA PHE A 315 11.42 -17.59 23.03
C PHE A 315 10.51 -17.37 21.81
N ASP A 316 9.25 -17.82 21.89
CA ASP A 316 8.25 -17.58 20.83
C ASP A 316 7.50 -16.26 21.09
N PHE A 317 7.74 -15.28 20.27
CA PHE A 317 6.98 -14.03 20.36
C PHE A 317 5.61 -14.19 19.68
N HIS A 318 4.55 -13.82 20.32
CA HIS A 318 3.26 -13.61 19.65
C HIS A 318 3.46 -12.62 18.50
N GLY A 319 3.17 -13.06 17.27
CA GLY A 319 3.40 -12.27 16.08
C GLY A 319 4.81 -12.37 15.48
N SER A 320 5.74 -13.16 16.06
CA SER A 320 7.04 -13.45 15.42
C SER A 320 6.94 -14.56 14.39
N ARG A 321 5.93 -15.44 14.50
CA ARG A 321 5.66 -16.46 13.51
C ARG A 321 5.09 -15.81 12.26
N LEU A 322 5.92 -15.69 11.24
CA LEU A 322 5.50 -15.23 9.92
C LEU A 322 4.95 -16.42 9.14
N CYS A 323 3.80 -16.22 8.54
CA CYS A 323 3.13 -17.19 7.71
C CYS A 323 2.88 -16.60 6.32
N THR A 324 2.65 -17.47 5.35
CA THR A 324 2.20 -17.14 4.01
C THR A 324 1.12 -18.13 3.56
N ASP A 325 0.66 -17.99 2.32
CA ASP A 325 -0.28 -18.90 1.69
C ASP A 325 0.42 -19.96 0.85
N ALA A 326 -0.04 -21.20 0.91
CA ALA A 326 0.44 -22.27 0.03
C ALA A 326 0.29 -21.90 -1.45
N THR A 327 -0.80 -21.21 -1.81
CA THR A 327 -1.02 -20.70 -3.17
C THR A 327 0.06 -19.71 -3.59
N THR A 328 0.42 -18.77 -2.72
CA THR A 328 1.50 -17.80 -3.00
C THR A 328 2.83 -18.51 -3.23
N LEU A 329 3.19 -19.48 -2.36
CA LEU A 329 4.41 -20.28 -2.54
C LEU A 329 4.40 -21.11 -3.82
N ALA A 330 3.28 -21.74 -4.15
CA ALA A 330 3.14 -22.49 -5.40
C ALA A 330 3.30 -21.58 -6.62
N CYS A 331 2.78 -20.37 -6.58
CA CYS A 331 2.96 -19.36 -7.63
C CYS A 331 4.41 -18.91 -7.75
N GLU A 332 5.11 -18.67 -6.63
CA GLU A 332 6.55 -18.36 -6.63
C GLU A 332 7.36 -19.52 -7.23
N GLN A 333 7.07 -20.76 -6.83
CA GLN A 333 7.70 -21.94 -7.38
C GLN A 333 7.45 -22.10 -8.88
N ALA A 334 6.23 -21.82 -9.37
CA ALA A 334 5.91 -21.88 -10.79
C ALA A 334 6.74 -20.87 -11.61
N VAL A 335 6.91 -19.64 -11.10
CA VAL A 335 7.74 -18.62 -11.76
C VAL A 335 9.21 -19.05 -11.79
N MET A 336 9.70 -19.65 -10.70
CA MET A 336 11.08 -20.17 -10.63
C MET A 336 11.30 -21.38 -11.52
N ALA A 337 10.33 -22.27 -11.62
CA ALA A 337 10.38 -23.41 -12.53
C ALA A 337 10.48 -22.93 -13.99
N ALA A 338 9.72 -21.90 -14.36
CA ALA A 338 9.78 -21.30 -15.71
C ALA A 338 11.16 -20.66 -16.02
N ARG A 339 11.85 -20.12 -15.01
CA ARG A 339 13.23 -19.61 -15.18
C ARG A 339 14.25 -20.73 -15.43
N ASN A 340 13.97 -21.92 -14.97
CA ASN A 340 14.84 -23.09 -15.14
C ASN A 340 14.37 -24.01 -16.27
N ASP A 341 13.27 -23.72 -16.94
CA ASP A 341 12.72 -24.42 -18.09
C ASP A 341 13.39 -23.90 -19.38
N ASP A 342 14.21 -24.71 -20.03
CA ASP A 342 14.94 -24.38 -21.25
C ASP A 342 14.16 -24.62 -22.55
N GLY A 343 12.88 -24.99 -22.44
CA GLY A 343 11.99 -25.20 -23.59
C GLY A 343 11.39 -23.92 -24.18
N GLY A 344 11.91 -22.74 -23.84
CA GLY A 344 11.47 -21.43 -24.36
C GLY A 344 12.09 -21.12 -25.75
N PRO A 345 11.43 -20.23 -26.53
CA PRO A 345 12.01 -19.81 -27.82
C PRO A 345 13.26 -18.94 -27.58
N ALA A 346 14.23 -19.09 -28.52
CA ALA A 346 15.48 -18.34 -28.57
C ALA A 346 15.83 -17.98 -30.02
N LEU A 347 16.64 -16.93 -30.20
CA LEU A 347 17.13 -16.56 -31.53
C LEU A 347 18.34 -17.42 -31.95
N ARG A 348 18.49 -17.57 -33.24
CA ARG A 348 19.73 -18.11 -33.81
C ARG A 348 20.87 -17.13 -33.52
N PRO A 349 22.06 -17.62 -33.10
CA PRO A 349 23.20 -16.78 -32.76
C PRO A 349 23.58 -15.76 -33.86
N THR A 350 23.52 -16.16 -35.13
CA THR A 350 23.80 -15.26 -36.27
C THR A 350 22.85 -14.07 -36.32
N VAL A 351 21.53 -14.31 -36.21
CA VAL A 351 20.51 -13.25 -36.23
C VAL A 351 20.69 -12.31 -35.05
N ALA A 352 20.93 -12.87 -33.85
CA ALA A 352 21.15 -12.08 -32.64
C ALA A 352 22.39 -11.19 -32.76
N MET A 353 23.51 -11.73 -33.26
CA MET A 353 24.77 -10.98 -33.43
C MET A 353 24.62 -9.84 -34.44
N GLU A 354 24.05 -10.12 -35.61
CA GLU A 354 23.88 -9.13 -36.67
C GLU A 354 22.95 -8.00 -36.23
N THR A 355 21.80 -8.33 -35.66
CA THR A 355 20.79 -7.35 -35.30
C THR A 355 21.21 -6.49 -34.09
N LEU A 356 21.81 -7.08 -33.07
CA LEU A 356 22.29 -6.33 -31.89
C LEU A 356 23.53 -5.48 -32.16
N ALA A 357 24.41 -5.92 -33.07
CA ALA A 357 25.57 -5.13 -33.51
C ALA A 357 25.15 -3.90 -34.33
N GLY A 358 24.14 -4.07 -35.19
CA GLY A 358 23.61 -2.99 -36.06
C GLY A 358 22.58 -2.08 -35.38
N TYR A 359 22.11 -2.41 -34.18
CA TYR A 359 21.04 -1.65 -33.55
C TYR A 359 21.48 -0.24 -33.13
N GLN A 360 20.68 0.73 -33.53
CA GLN A 360 20.81 2.14 -33.10
C GLN A 360 19.49 2.63 -32.54
N HIS A 361 19.51 3.06 -31.28
CA HIS A 361 18.32 3.63 -30.64
C HIS A 361 17.95 4.97 -31.26
N HIS A 362 16.74 5.07 -31.83
CA HIS A 362 16.27 6.23 -32.60
C HIS A 362 17.27 6.70 -33.67
N GLY A 363 18.05 5.78 -34.29
CA GLY A 363 19.04 6.10 -35.30
C GLY A 363 20.24 6.94 -34.83
N ARG A 364 20.47 7.04 -33.51
CA ARG A 364 21.49 7.93 -32.91
C ARG A 364 22.51 7.24 -32.02
N PHE A 365 22.10 6.27 -31.20
CA PHE A 365 22.93 5.71 -30.16
C PHE A 365 23.04 4.19 -30.28
N ALA A 366 24.27 3.66 -30.35
CA ALA A 366 24.52 2.23 -30.25
C ALA A 366 24.36 1.75 -28.79
N LEU A 367 24.12 0.45 -28.62
CA LEU A 367 24.07 -0.17 -27.30
C LEU A 367 25.42 -0.05 -26.59
N HIS A 368 25.37 0.32 -25.31
CA HIS A 368 26.52 0.19 -24.42
C HIS A 368 26.82 -1.30 -24.15
N SER A 369 28.03 -1.60 -23.65
CA SER A 369 28.48 -2.99 -23.45
C SER A 369 27.58 -3.80 -22.54
N ASP A 370 27.12 -3.24 -21.41
CA ASP A 370 26.20 -3.91 -20.47
C ASP A 370 24.79 -4.10 -21.06
N GLN A 371 24.29 -3.15 -21.83
CA GLN A 371 23.01 -3.23 -22.55
C GLN A 371 23.06 -4.33 -23.63
N ARG A 372 24.17 -4.38 -24.40
CA ARG A 372 24.36 -5.40 -25.42
C ARG A 372 24.48 -6.78 -24.79
N ALA A 373 25.24 -6.92 -23.71
CA ALA A 373 25.39 -8.17 -22.99
C ALA A 373 24.03 -8.69 -22.47
N ALA A 374 23.27 -7.82 -21.82
CA ALA A 374 21.93 -8.15 -21.29
C ALA A 374 20.96 -8.54 -22.43
N ALA A 375 20.96 -7.78 -23.54
CA ALA A 375 20.11 -8.10 -24.69
C ALA A 375 20.51 -9.46 -25.31
N SER A 376 21.82 -9.72 -25.46
CA SER A 376 22.32 -11.00 -26.00
C SER A 376 21.95 -12.19 -25.10
N GLU A 377 22.11 -12.03 -23.79
CA GLU A 377 21.73 -13.06 -22.80
C GLU A 377 20.26 -13.44 -22.95
N VAL A 378 19.35 -12.45 -23.01
CA VAL A 378 17.90 -12.65 -23.13
C VAL A 378 17.51 -13.35 -24.45
N VAL A 379 18.04 -12.87 -25.58
CA VAL A 379 17.59 -13.36 -26.92
C VAL A 379 18.18 -14.72 -27.26
N LEU A 380 19.37 -15.07 -26.72
CA LEU A 380 20.02 -16.36 -26.94
C LEU A 380 19.62 -17.43 -25.92
N SER A 381 19.06 -17.04 -24.81
CA SER A 381 18.61 -17.96 -23.77
C SER A 381 17.42 -18.77 -24.25
N GLY A 382 17.48 -20.09 -24.07
CA GLY A 382 16.34 -21.01 -24.25
C GLY A 382 15.38 -21.01 -23.07
N ASN A 383 15.61 -20.22 -22.02
CA ASN A 383 14.74 -20.21 -20.84
C ASN A 383 13.36 -19.66 -21.20
N ARG A 384 12.33 -20.24 -20.63
CA ARG A 384 10.94 -19.78 -20.81
C ARG A 384 10.68 -18.43 -20.12
N LEU A 385 11.46 -18.12 -19.10
CA LEU A 385 11.43 -16.84 -18.41
C LEU A 385 12.85 -16.32 -18.21
N ASP A 386 13.09 -15.09 -18.64
CA ASP A 386 14.29 -14.33 -18.31
C ASP A 386 13.94 -13.04 -17.57
N ALA A 387 14.95 -12.44 -16.96
CA ALA A 387 14.79 -11.20 -16.22
C ALA A 387 15.95 -10.24 -16.47
N VAL A 388 15.61 -8.96 -16.67
CA VAL A 388 16.56 -7.84 -16.77
C VAL A 388 16.34 -6.89 -15.60
N VAL A 389 17.38 -6.68 -14.82
CA VAL A 389 17.38 -5.75 -13.69
C VAL A 389 18.30 -4.59 -13.98
N GLY A 390 17.77 -3.38 -13.77
CA GLY A 390 18.57 -2.17 -13.90
C GLY A 390 18.06 -1.04 -13.02
N PRO A 391 18.95 -0.31 -12.34
CA PRO A 391 18.59 0.92 -11.64
C PRO A 391 17.82 1.92 -12.50
N ALA A 392 17.24 2.93 -11.85
CA ALA A 392 16.60 4.03 -12.57
C ALA A 392 17.60 4.73 -13.49
N GLY A 393 17.25 4.89 -14.77
CA GLY A 393 18.08 5.60 -15.75
C GLY A 393 19.21 4.79 -16.40
N THR A 394 19.18 3.46 -16.35
CA THR A 394 20.18 2.59 -17.02
C THR A 394 19.87 2.29 -18.49
N GLY A 395 18.79 2.86 -19.04
CA GLY A 395 18.40 2.63 -20.43
C GLY A 395 17.71 1.28 -20.67
N LYS A 396 16.86 0.84 -19.73
CA LYS A 396 16.03 -0.38 -19.86
C LYS A 396 15.27 -0.37 -21.19
N THR A 397 14.58 0.71 -21.51
CA THR A 397 13.80 0.86 -22.75
C THR A 397 14.68 0.75 -24.00
N THR A 398 15.89 1.32 -23.98
CA THR A 398 16.86 1.17 -25.09
C THR A 398 17.24 -0.30 -25.32
N THR A 399 17.51 -1.02 -24.23
CA THR A 399 17.82 -2.47 -24.27
C THR A 399 16.63 -3.27 -24.78
N LEU A 400 15.40 -2.95 -24.33
CA LEU A 400 14.16 -3.60 -24.79
C LEU A 400 13.88 -3.33 -26.27
N GLY A 401 14.19 -2.14 -26.76
CA GLY A 401 14.09 -1.81 -28.19
C GLY A 401 14.99 -2.69 -29.06
N ALA A 402 16.22 -2.93 -28.58
CA ALA A 402 17.15 -3.84 -29.27
C ALA A 402 16.66 -5.28 -29.24
N VAL A 403 16.22 -5.77 -28.06
CA VAL A 403 15.64 -7.12 -27.89
C VAL A 403 14.45 -7.30 -28.84
N LYS A 404 13.51 -6.33 -28.87
CA LYS A 404 12.35 -6.35 -29.80
C LYS A 404 12.79 -6.43 -31.25
N THR A 405 13.69 -5.56 -31.69
CA THR A 405 14.17 -5.53 -33.07
C THR A 405 14.80 -6.87 -33.46
N ALA A 406 15.63 -7.42 -32.61
CA ALA A 406 16.25 -8.72 -32.84
C ALA A 406 15.22 -9.86 -32.87
N TRP A 407 14.22 -9.82 -32.00
CA TRP A 407 13.18 -10.86 -31.93
C TRP A 407 12.30 -10.84 -33.18
N GLU A 408 11.85 -9.65 -33.61
CA GLU A 408 11.02 -9.47 -34.80
C GLU A 408 11.76 -9.76 -36.11
N ALA A 409 13.09 -9.62 -36.12
CA ALA A 409 13.91 -10.04 -37.27
C ALA A 409 13.83 -11.55 -37.53
N GLN A 410 13.64 -12.37 -36.51
CA GLN A 410 13.50 -13.82 -36.69
C GLN A 410 12.05 -14.30 -36.75
N TYR A 411 11.19 -13.75 -35.90
CA TYR A 411 9.82 -14.27 -35.71
C TYR A 411 8.74 -13.38 -36.34
N GLY A 412 9.13 -12.28 -36.96
CA GLY A 412 8.23 -11.35 -37.67
C GLY A 412 7.62 -10.28 -36.76
N ALA A 413 7.04 -9.28 -37.42
CA ALA A 413 6.34 -8.16 -36.78
C ALA A 413 5.17 -8.67 -35.92
N GLY A 414 5.04 -8.12 -34.70
CA GLY A 414 4.06 -8.59 -33.69
C GLY A 414 4.51 -9.82 -32.87
N GLY A 415 5.74 -10.31 -33.13
CA GLY A 415 6.35 -11.35 -32.29
C GLY A 415 6.67 -10.88 -30.87
N VAL A 416 6.47 -9.60 -30.56
CA VAL A 416 6.68 -9.02 -29.22
C VAL A 416 5.44 -8.31 -28.73
N ILE A 417 5.05 -8.53 -27.46
CA ILE A 417 3.96 -7.83 -26.79
C ILE A 417 4.43 -7.30 -25.43
N GLY A 418 3.94 -6.12 -25.05
CA GLY A 418 4.24 -5.50 -23.76
C GLY A 418 3.13 -5.63 -22.73
N LEU A 419 3.48 -5.87 -21.50
CA LEU A 419 2.61 -5.81 -20.34
C LEU A 419 3.22 -4.91 -19.26
N ALA A 420 2.38 -4.19 -18.51
CA ALA A 420 2.83 -3.40 -17.38
C ALA A 420 1.75 -3.40 -16.26
N PRO A 421 2.12 -3.14 -14.98
CA PRO A 421 1.14 -3.13 -13.89
C PRO A 421 0.08 -2.04 -14.03
N ALA A 422 0.42 -0.87 -14.59
CA ALA A 422 -0.49 0.25 -14.79
C ALA A 422 -0.77 0.50 -16.27
N ALA A 423 -1.97 1.00 -16.59
CA ALA A 423 -2.34 1.35 -17.98
C ALA A 423 -1.47 2.48 -18.55
N ALA A 424 -1.08 3.45 -17.74
CA ALA A 424 -0.17 4.53 -18.14
C ALA A 424 1.23 4.00 -18.50
N SER A 425 1.78 3.08 -17.67
CA SER A 425 3.07 2.44 -17.95
C SER A 425 3.02 1.58 -19.20
N ALA A 426 1.92 0.85 -19.41
CA ALA A 426 1.72 0.06 -20.64
C ALA A 426 1.66 0.95 -21.88
N ASP A 427 1.01 2.11 -21.79
CA ASP A 427 0.92 3.08 -22.88
C ASP A 427 2.30 3.67 -23.25
N VAL A 428 3.08 4.05 -22.22
CA VAL A 428 4.47 4.53 -22.43
C VAL A 428 5.30 3.43 -23.09
N LEU A 429 5.26 2.21 -22.56
CA LEU A 429 5.97 1.06 -23.14
C LEU A 429 5.58 0.81 -24.61
N GLY A 430 4.28 0.85 -24.90
CA GLY A 430 3.77 0.66 -26.27
C GLY A 430 4.22 1.75 -27.25
N ARG A 431 4.20 3.01 -26.81
CA ARG A 431 4.65 4.16 -27.64
C ARG A 431 6.17 4.14 -27.86
N GLU A 432 6.95 3.97 -26.80
CA GLU A 432 8.42 4.00 -26.88
C GLU A 432 8.98 2.85 -27.72
N LEU A 433 8.37 1.66 -27.65
CA LEU A 433 8.80 0.50 -28.43
C LEU A 433 7.98 0.26 -29.71
N SER A 434 6.99 1.09 -30.00
CA SER A 434 6.09 0.92 -31.16
C SER A 434 5.55 -0.52 -31.25
N MET A 435 4.94 -1.01 -30.15
CA MET A 435 4.37 -2.36 -30.07
C MET A 435 3.03 -2.37 -29.33
N ALA A 436 2.27 -3.45 -29.49
CA ALA A 436 1.06 -3.64 -28.70
C ALA A 436 1.42 -3.79 -27.21
N ALA A 437 0.78 -3.02 -26.36
CA ALA A 437 0.97 -3.11 -24.91
C ALA A 437 -0.34 -2.95 -24.15
N GLU A 438 -0.49 -3.63 -23.01
CA GLU A 438 -1.68 -3.56 -22.16
C GLU A 438 -1.31 -3.71 -20.68
N ASN A 439 -2.19 -3.30 -19.78
CA ASN A 439 -1.95 -3.58 -18.37
C ASN A 439 -2.28 -5.03 -17.99
N VAL A 440 -1.51 -5.58 -17.04
CA VAL A 440 -1.58 -6.98 -16.62
C VAL A 440 -2.99 -7.37 -16.17
N ALA A 441 -3.66 -6.53 -15.36
CA ALA A 441 -5.00 -6.84 -14.84
C ALA A 441 -6.03 -6.94 -15.99
N LYS A 442 -5.95 -6.04 -16.97
CA LYS A 442 -6.82 -6.09 -18.16
C LYS A 442 -6.51 -7.33 -19.02
N TRP A 443 -5.24 -7.62 -19.25
CA TRP A 443 -4.85 -8.83 -19.96
C TRP A 443 -5.47 -10.08 -19.33
N LEU A 444 -5.28 -10.28 -18.03
CA LEU A 444 -5.82 -11.43 -17.30
C LEU A 444 -7.35 -11.46 -17.27
N HIS A 445 -8.01 -10.29 -17.14
CA HIS A 445 -9.46 -10.18 -17.25
C HIS A 445 -9.98 -10.67 -18.61
N GLU A 446 -9.29 -10.31 -19.68
CA GLU A 446 -9.71 -10.64 -21.04
C GLU A 446 -9.21 -12.02 -21.50
N SER A 447 -8.07 -12.51 -21.02
CA SER A 447 -7.52 -13.80 -21.44
C SER A 447 -8.13 -14.99 -20.68
N ALA A 448 -8.40 -14.84 -19.38
CA ALA A 448 -8.85 -15.94 -18.52
C ALA A 448 -9.99 -15.57 -17.56
N GLY A 449 -10.34 -14.29 -17.42
CA GLY A 449 -11.36 -13.80 -16.50
C GLY A 449 -12.75 -13.64 -17.10
N ALA A 450 -13.56 -12.78 -16.46
CA ALA A 450 -14.95 -12.52 -16.88
C ALA A 450 -15.06 -11.99 -18.31
N GLY A 451 -14.06 -11.26 -18.82
CA GLY A 451 -14.00 -10.82 -20.23
C GLY A 451 -13.95 -11.99 -21.20
N ALA A 452 -13.05 -12.96 -20.90
CA ALA A 452 -12.95 -14.20 -21.70
C ALA A 452 -14.25 -14.98 -21.69
N SER A 453 -14.85 -15.18 -20.52
CA SER A 453 -16.12 -15.91 -20.35
C SER A 453 -17.27 -15.25 -21.13
N ARG A 454 -17.38 -13.92 -21.09
CA ARG A 454 -18.41 -13.18 -21.85
C ARG A 454 -18.23 -13.33 -23.35
N ARG A 455 -16.98 -13.23 -23.86
CA ARG A 455 -16.69 -13.41 -25.31
C ARG A 455 -16.98 -14.83 -25.76
N ALA A 456 -16.53 -15.82 -24.98
CA ALA A 456 -16.83 -17.22 -25.28
C ALA A 456 -18.35 -17.47 -25.35
N GLY A 457 -19.12 -16.97 -24.37
CA GLY A 457 -20.58 -17.09 -24.38
C GLY A 457 -21.22 -16.43 -25.60
N ARG A 458 -20.76 -15.24 -26.01
CA ARG A 458 -21.23 -14.57 -27.23
C ARG A 458 -20.85 -15.35 -28.49
N PHE A 459 -19.64 -15.86 -28.56
CA PHE A 459 -19.18 -16.68 -29.69
C PHE A 459 -20.05 -17.95 -29.85
N PHE A 460 -20.24 -18.72 -28.78
CA PHE A 460 -21.10 -19.89 -28.80
C PHE A 460 -22.55 -19.57 -29.17
N ALA A 461 -23.11 -18.45 -28.71
CA ALA A 461 -24.44 -18.01 -29.07
C ALA A 461 -24.57 -17.66 -30.58
N VAL A 462 -23.54 -17.04 -31.15
CA VAL A 462 -23.46 -16.72 -32.58
C VAL A 462 -23.29 -17.99 -33.42
N GLU A 463 -22.40 -18.91 -33.03
CA GLU A 463 -22.20 -20.21 -33.68
C GLU A 463 -23.47 -21.07 -33.69
N ALA A 464 -24.17 -21.17 -32.55
CA ALA A 464 -25.45 -21.88 -32.44
C ALA A 464 -26.51 -21.30 -33.41
N ARG A 465 -26.58 -19.96 -33.53
CA ARG A 465 -27.48 -19.28 -34.48
C ARG A 465 -27.05 -19.51 -35.95
N LEU A 466 -25.77 -19.50 -36.21
CA LEU A 466 -25.22 -19.77 -37.54
C LEU A 466 -25.52 -21.21 -37.98
N SER A 467 -25.34 -22.17 -37.08
CA SER A 467 -25.65 -23.59 -37.32
C SER A 467 -27.15 -23.83 -37.62
N ASN A 468 -28.04 -23.07 -36.96
CA ASN A 468 -29.48 -23.17 -37.14
C ASN A 468 -30.01 -22.39 -38.34
N SER A 469 -29.27 -21.42 -38.91
CA SER A 469 -29.74 -20.55 -40.01
C SER A 469 -29.24 -20.96 -41.40
N GLY A 470 -28.48 -22.07 -41.49
CA GLY A 470 -27.84 -22.50 -42.74
C GLY A 470 -26.67 -21.62 -43.19
N ALA A 471 -25.82 -22.13 -44.08
CA ALA A 471 -24.55 -21.48 -44.48
C ALA A 471 -24.67 -20.12 -45.20
N ALA A 472 -25.85 -19.59 -45.38
CA ALA A 472 -26.10 -18.35 -46.14
C ALA A 472 -26.10 -17.07 -45.33
N ASN A 473 -25.97 -17.13 -43.95
CA ASN A 473 -26.03 -15.92 -43.14
C ASN A 473 -24.66 -15.25 -42.95
N THR A 474 -24.25 -14.51 -43.97
CA THR A 474 -22.96 -13.81 -44.05
C THR A 474 -22.71 -12.89 -42.86
N ARG A 475 -23.76 -12.26 -42.31
CA ARG A 475 -23.61 -11.35 -41.17
C ARG A 475 -23.23 -12.10 -39.87
N LEU A 476 -23.85 -13.25 -39.61
CA LEU A 476 -23.48 -14.09 -38.42
C LEU A 476 -22.09 -14.70 -38.63
N ALA A 477 -21.70 -15.11 -39.81
CA ALA A 477 -20.37 -15.60 -40.12
C ALA A 477 -19.29 -14.52 -39.88
N GLN A 478 -19.56 -13.28 -40.34
CA GLN A 478 -18.67 -12.15 -40.07
C GLN A 478 -18.57 -11.83 -38.56
N GLU A 479 -19.68 -11.89 -37.83
CA GLU A 479 -19.67 -11.68 -36.40
C GLU A 479 -18.90 -12.79 -35.66
N ALA A 480 -19.04 -14.05 -36.03
CA ALA A 480 -18.27 -15.18 -35.49
C ALA A 480 -16.77 -14.99 -35.75
N THR A 481 -16.40 -14.63 -36.99
CA THR A 481 -15.01 -14.34 -37.38
C THR A 481 -14.42 -13.18 -36.54
N ARG A 482 -15.19 -12.11 -36.36
CA ARG A 482 -14.77 -10.98 -35.50
C ARG A 482 -14.56 -11.39 -34.06
N LEU A 483 -15.50 -12.15 -33.47
CA LEU A 483 -15.38 -12.63 -32.09
C LEU A 483 -14.21 -13.61 -31.91
N ALA A 484 -13.95 -14.48 -32.92
CA ALA A 484 -12.78 -15.36 -32.91
C ALA A 484 -11.47 -14.56 -32.98
N ALA A 485 -11.39 -13.55 -33.82
CA ALA A 485 -10.24 -12.65 -33.91
C ALA A 485 -10.02 -11.88 -32.60
N GLU A 486 -11.10 -11.38 -31.98
CA GLU A 486 -11.03 -10.74 -30.67
C GLU A 486 -10.57 -11.71 -29.56
N GLN A 487 -11.03 -12.95 -29.58
CA GLN A 487 -10.57 -14.00 -28.67
C GLN A 487 -9.07 -14.28 -28.87
N ASN A 488 -8.61 -14.35 -30.13
CA ASN A 488 -7.22 -14.61 -30.46
C ASN A 488 -6.29 -13.47 -30.03
N ARG A 489 -6.76 -12.23 -30.08
CA ARG A 489 -6.02 -11.05 -29.59
C ARG A 489 -5.58 -11.17 -28.12
N TRP A 490 -6.35 -11.88 -27.28
CA TRP A 490 -6.12 -12.03 -25.84
C TRP A 490 -5.48 -13.37 -25.49
N ARG A 491 -4.66 -13.91 -26.41
CA ARG A 491 -3.85 -15.13 -26.19
C ARG A 491 -2.43 -14.84 -26.57
N PHE A 492 -1.51 -15.49 -25.87
CA PHE A 492 -0.14 -15.55 -26.33
C PHE A 492 0.00 -16.53 -27.49
N HIS A 493 1.01 -16.33 -28.34
CA HIS A 493 1.24 -17.11 -29.53
C HIS A 493 2.60 -17.83 -29.45
N PRO A 494 2.78 -18.94 -30.18
CA PRO A 494 4.07 -19.62 -30.28
C PRO A 494 5.19 -18.67 -30.69
N ASN A 495 6.34 -18.82 -30.03
CA ASN A 495 7.53 -17.99 -30.27
C ASN A 495 7.37 -16.50 -29.94
N GLN A 496 6.28 -16.09 -29.28
CA GLN A 496 6.07 -14.71 -28.88
C GLN A 496 6.92 -14.37 -27.65
N LEU A 497 7.51 -13.16 -27.65
CA LEU A 497 8.16 -12.58 -26.47
C LEU A 497 7.17 -11.67 -25.74
N VAL A 498 6.92 -11.96 -24.47
CA VAL A 498 6.06 -11.17 -23.60
C VAL A 498 6.95 -10.36 -22.65
N ILE A 499 7.09 -9.08 -22.90
CA ILE A 499 7.85 -8.16 -22.03
C ILE A 499 6.93 -7.66 -20.92
N ILE A 500 7.32 -7.87 -19.66
CA ILE A 500 6.62 -7.35 -18.48
C ILE A 500 7.51 -6.28 -17.85
N ASP A 501 7.19 -5.03 -18.12
CA ASP A 501 7.92 -3.88 -17.57
C ASP A 501 7.39 -3.50 -16.18
N GLU A 502 8.23 -2.87 -15.36
CA GLU A 502 7.99 -2.61 -13.93
C GLU A 502 7.52 -3.86 -13.17
N ALA A 503 8.14 -5.03 -13.47
CA ALA A 503 7.72 -6.33 -12.99
C ALA A 503 7.79 -6.48 -11.46
N SER A 504 8.57 -5.67 -10.75
CA SER A 504 8.58 -5.61 -9.28
C SER A 504 7.24 -5.22 -8.69
N MET A 505 6.40 -4.48 -9.44
CA MET A 505 5.06 -4.06 -9.02
C MET A 505 3.95 -5.06 -9.40
N VAL A 506 4.25 -6.14 -10.12
CA VAL A 506 3.26 -7.14 -10.51
C VAL A 506 3.09 -8.16 -9.38
N PRO A 507 1.85 -8.38 -8.87
CA PRO A 507 1.59 -9.40 -7.86
C PRO A 507 1.99 -10.80 -8.32
N THR A 508 2.55 -11.60 -7.42
CA THR A 508 3.03 -12.97 -7.69
C THR A 508 1.97 -13.87 -8.32
N LEU A 509 0.73 -13.78 -7.85
CA LEU A 509 -0.41 -14.53 -8.40
C LEU A 509 -0.67 -14.20 -9.88
N GLN A 510 -0.62 -12.92 -10.23
CA GLN A 510 -0.80 -12.46 -11.62
C GLN A 510 0.36 -12.91 -12.49
N LEU A 511 1.58 -12.80 -11.97
CA LEU A 511 2.79 -13.22 -12.69
C LEU A 511 2.77 -14.73 -12.97
N SER A 512 2.40 -15.55 -11.99
CA SER A 512 2.23 -16.99 -12.16
C SER A 512 1.19 -17.33 -13.22
N ALA A 513 0.05 -16.63 -13.25
CA ALA A 513 -0.97 -16.82 -14.28
C ALA A 513 -0.45 -16.52 -15.70
N LEU A 514 0.34 -15.44 -15.85
CA LEU A 514 0.99 -15.12 -17.14
C LEU A 514 2.02 -16.17 -17.55
N VAL A 515 2.80 -16.67 -16.60
CA VAL A 515 3.78 -17.76 -16.83
C VAL A 515 3.12 -19.03 -17.34
N HIS A 516 1.98 -19.42 -16.75
CA HIS A 516 1.23 -20.58 -17.23
C HIS A 516 0.69 -20.34 -18.65
N GLN A 517 0.09 -19.18 -18.94
CA GLN A 517 -0.38 -18.83 -20.28
C GLN A 517 0.75 -18.85 -21.31
N ALA A 518 1.92 -18.31 -20.97
CA ALA A 518 3.07 -18.28 -21.87
C ALA A 518 3.63 -19.69 -22.13
N ARG A 519 3.72 -20.55 -21.09
CA ARG A 519 4.13 -21.93 -21.23
C ARG A 519 3.19 -22.70 -22.16
N ASP A 520 1.88 -22.58 -21.94
CA ASP A 520 0.86 -23.30 -22.70
C ASP A 520 0.82 -22.84 -24.18
N ALA A 521 1.20 -21.59 -24.44
CA ALA A 521 1.31 -21.03 -25.79
C ALA A 521 2.67 -21.26 -26.48
N GLY A 522 3.70 -21.78 -25.80
CA GLY A 522 5.06 -21.83 -26.33
C GLY A 522 5.71 -20.45 -26.48
N ALA A 523 5.33 -19.48 -25.64
CA ALA A 523 5.86 -18.12 -25.59
C ALA A 523 6.96 -18.00 -24.52
N LYS A 524 7.72 -16.89 -24.59
CA LYS A 524 8.76 -16.55 -23.61
C LYS A 524 8.36 -15.28 -22.83
N ILE A 525 8.64 -15.26 -21.53
CA ILE A 525 8.45 -14.08 -20.67
C ILE A 525 9.80 -13.39 -20.41
N LEU A 526 9.82 -12.09 -20.51
CA LEU A 526 10.91 -11.24 -20.06
C LEU A 526 10.43 -10.29 -18.98
N LEU A 527 10.89 -10.50 -17.74
CA LEU A 527 10.66 -9.59 -16.63
C LEU A 527 11.66 -8.44 -16.65
N VAL A 528 11.18 -7.22 -16.54
CA VAL A 528 12.03 -6.02 -16.51
C VAL A 528 11.64 -5.14 -15.34
N GLY A 529 12.64 -4.62 -14.63
CA GLY A 529 12.35 -3.73 -13.49
C GLY A 529 13.56 -3.42 -12.63
N ASP A 530 13.29 -2.82 -11.50
CA ASP A 530 14.29 -2.51 -10.47
C ASP A 530 13.77 -2.95 -9.08
N PRO A 531 14.26 -4.04 -8.51
CA PRO A 531 13.84 -4.50 -7.18
C PRO A 531 14.28 -3.58 -6.02
N GLY A 532 15.05 -2.54 -6.30
CA GLY A 532 15.37 -1.48 -5.33
C GLY A 532 14.33 -0.36 -5.26
N GLN A 533 13.38 -0.33 -6.21
CA GLN A 533 12.23 0.60 -6.20
C GLN A 533 11.09 0.05 -5.34
N LEU A 534 9.92 0.68 -5.40
CA LEU A 534 8.74 0.26 -4.65
C LEU A 534 8.23 -1.09 -5.15
N ASP A 535 7.96 -1.99 -4.21
CA ASP A 535 7.40 -3.31 -4.48
C ASP A 535 5.88 -3.25 -4.74
N ALA A 536 5.33 -4.37 -5.20
CA ALA A 536 3.89 -4.56 -5.33
C ALA A 536 3.18 -4.32 -3.99
N ILE A 537 1.99 -3.70 -4.03
CA ILE A 537 1.15 -3.48 -2.84
C ILE A 537 0.68 -4.82 -2.26
N ASP A 538 0.43 -5.79 -3.15
CA ASP A 538 0.08 -7.18 -2.81
C ASP A 538 1.34 -8.07 -2.71
N ALA A 539 1.16 -9.39 -2.55
CA ALA A 539 2.27 -10.33 -2.55
C ALA A 539 3.13 -10.22 -3.82
N GLY A 540 4.39 -9.79 -3.65
CA GLY A 540 5.35 -9.54 -4.73
C GLY A 540 6.78 -9.90 -4.33
N GLY A 541 7.78 -9.42 -5.08
CA GLY A 541 9.20 -9.59 -4.75
C GLY A 541 9.93 -10.69 -5.52
N VAL A 542 9.27 -11.34 -6.48
CA VAL A 542 9.87 -12.41 -7.30
C VAL A 542 11.09 -11.91 -8.09
N LEU A 543 11.01 -10.70 -8.68
CA LEU A 543 12.14 -10.11 -9.42
C LEU A 543 13.37 -9.90 -8.51
N GLY A 544 13.14 -9.40 -7.29
CA GLY A 544 14.23 -9.24 -6.30
C GLY A 544 14.83 -10.57 -5.85
N TRP A 545 14.00 -11.63 -5.79
CA TRP A 545 14.50 -12.94 -5.47
C TRP A 545 15.36 -13.53 -6.62
N LEU A 546 14.92 -13.42 -7.88
CA LEU A 546 15.70 -13.79 -9.06
C LEU A 546 17.05 -13.08 -9.11
N ASP A 547 17.05 -11.78 -8.79
CA ASP A 547 18.27 -10.97 -8.75
C ASP A 547 19.25 -11.44 -7.66
N ARG A 548 18.76 -11.75 -6.46
CA ARG A 548 19.60 -12.32 -5.39
C ARG A 548 20.17 -13.68 -5.71
N GLN A 549 19.50 -14.48 -6.54
CA GLN A 549 19.97 -15.77 -7.01
C GLN A 549 20.96 -15.66 -8.19
N GLY A 550 21.26 -14.45 -8.66
CA GLY A 550 22.11 -14.23 -9.82
C GLY A 550 21.51 -14.72 -11.15
N LYS A 551 20.16 -14.79 -11.22
CA LYS A 551 19.43 -15.28 -12.40
C LYS A 551 18.83 -14.15 -13.26
N THR A 552 19.49 -13.00 -13.25
CA THR A 552 19.04 -11.81 -13.99
C THR A 552 20.20 -11.22 -14.78
N ALA A 553 19.94 -10.81 -16.00
CA ALA A 553 20.84 -9.92 -16.74
C ALA A 553 20.81 -8.53 -16.09
N ARG A 554 21.97 -7.90 -15.91
CA ARG A 554 22.09 -6.66 -15.16
C ARG A 554 22.55 -5.49 -16.01
N LEU A 555 21.84 -4.36 -15.90
CA LEU A 555 22.28 -3.07 -16.41
C LEU A 555 22.90 -2.29 -15.25
N SER A 556 24.10 -1.80 -15.46
CA SER A 556 24.89 -1.15 -14.39
C SER A 556 25.15 0.33 -14.64
N THR A 557 25.21 0.76 -15.90
CA THR A 557 25.58 2.13 -16.28
C THR A 557 24.37 3.04 -16.23
N ILE A 558 24.41 4.07 -15.37
CA ILE A 558 23.32 5.05 -15.22
C ILE A 558 23.57 6.24 -16.15
N TRP A 559 22.58 6.56 -16.98
CA TRP A 559 22.61 7.65 -17.95
C TRP A 559 21.75 8.84 -17.59
N ARG A 560 20.80 8.66 -16.65
CA ARG A 560 19.78 9.67 -16.32
C ARG A 560 20.34 10.96 -15.78
N PHE A 561 21.28 10.87 -14.83
CA PHE A 561 21.72 12.05 -14.10
C PHE A 561 22.80 12.84 -14.85
N GLU A 562 22.67 14.13 -14.84
CA GLU A 562 23.67 15.07 -15.37
C GLU A 562 24.94 15.06 -14.51
N HIS A 563 24.79 14.97 -13.18
CA HIS A 563 25.89 14.99 -12.23
C HIS A 563 26.47 13.60 -11.95
N ALA A 564 27.76 13.44 -12.11
CA ALA A 564 28.46 12.17 -11.88
C ALA A 564 28.35 11.68 -10.42
N TRP A 565 28.39 12.61 -9.45
CA TRP A 565 28.26 12.28 -8.03
C TRP A 565 26.91 11.64 -7.72
N GLU A 566 25.84 12.14 -8.34
CA GLU A 566 24.46 11.66 -8.08
C GLU A 566 24.24 10.25 -8.62
N ARG A 567 24.92 9.88 -9.72
CA ARG A 567 24.92 8.48 -10.20
C ARG A 567 25.42 7.53 -9.13
N ASN A 568 26.55 7.86 -8.47
CA ASN A 568 27.13 7.04 -7.41
C ASN A 568 26.25 7.06 -6.14
N ALA A 569 25.77 8.23 -5.73
CA ALA A 569 24.91 8.40 -4.57
C ALA A 569 23.59 7.61 -4.72
N SER A 570 22.98 7.60 -5.90
CA SER A 570 21.77 6.84 -6.17
C SER A 570 21.99 5.33 -6.08
N LEU A 571 23.14 4.81 -6.51
CA LEU A 571 23.49 3.39 -6.35
C LEU A 571 23.70 3.01 -4.89
N LYS A 572 24.40 3.86 -4.11
CA LYS A 572 24.54 3.70 -2.66
C LYS A 572 23.18 3.69 -1.98
N LEU A 573 22.29 4.64 -2.32
CA LEU A 573 20.94 4.73 -1.77
C LEU A 573 20.13 3.47 -2.09
N ARG A 574 20.20 2.98 -3.33
CA ARG A 574 19.58 1.72 -3.77
C ARG A 574 20.07 0.53 -2.97
N ALA A 575 21.36 0.47 -2.68
CA ALA A 575 21.97 -0.60 -1.89
C ALA A 575 21.68 -0.49 -0.38
N GLY A 576 21.09 0.62 0.10
CA GLY A 576 20.90 0.88 1.52
C GLY A 576 22.17 1.32 2.23
N ASP A 577 23.19 1.77 1.48
CA ASP A 577 24.40 2.34 2.05
C ASP A 577 24.13 3.74 2.57
N ILE A 578 24.24 3.90 3.89
CA ILE A 578 23.95 5.15 4.59
C ILE A 578 24.85 6.33 4.16
N THR A 579 26.01 6.05 3.60
CA THR A 579 26.92 7.10 3.11
C THR A 579 26.33 7.89 1.94
N ALA A 580 25.31 7.35 1.27
CA ALA A 580 24.55 8.11 0.28
C ALA A 580 23.98 9.42 0.83
N ILE A 581 23.56 9.43 2.10
CA ILE A 581 23.01 10.63 2.74
C ILE A 581 24.08 11.72 2.86
N ASP A 582 25.33 11.34 3.12
CA ASP A 582 26.42 12.29 3.18
C ASP A 582 26.70 12.93 1.81
N ASP A 583 26.61 12.14 0.73
CA ASP A 583 26.76 12.62 -0.63
C ASP A 583 25.68 13.65 -0.97
N TYR A 584 24.39 13.35 -0.69
CA TYR A 584 23.28 14.27 -0.93
C TYR A 584 23.32 15.52 -0.02
N ASP A 585 23.72 15.38 1.24
CA ASP A 585 23.85 16.49 2.19
C ASP A 585 24.99 17.43 1.79
N GLN A 586 26.14 16.88 1.36
CA GLN A 586 27.29 17.67 0.85
C GLN A 586 26.88 18.53 -0.35
N HIS A 587 25.95 18.07 -1.19
CA HIS A 587 25.45 18.81 -2.33
C HIS A 587 24.17 19.59 -2.03
N GLN A 588 23.80 19.75 -0.74
CA GLN A 588 22.63 20.51 -0.28
C GLN A 588 21.29 19.99 -0.85
N ARG A 589 21.18 18.68 -1.07
CA ARG A 589 19.98 18.03 -1.62
C ARG A 589 19.04 17.50 -0.54
N ILE A 590 19.38 17.62 0.73
CA ILE A 590 18.54 17.24 1.87
C ILE A 590 18.37 18.46 2.77
N THR A 591 17.10 18.80 3.02
CA THR A 591 16.73 19.88 3.96
C THR A 591 15.85 19.27 5.04
N ASN A 592 16.12 19.62 6.31
CA ASN A 592 15.36 19.14 7.47
C ASN A 592 14.75 20.32 8.22
N GLY A 593 13.58 20.10 8.84
CA GLY A 593 12.94 21.12 9.65
C GLY A 593 11.53 20.78 10.08
N ALA A 594 10.81 21.81 10.54
CA ALA A 594 9.40 21.65 10.88
C ALA A 594 8.57 21.33 9.63
N TYR A 595 7.51 20.54 9.80
CA TYR A 595 6.71 20.03 8.69
C TYR A 595 6.27 21.12 7.70
N LEU A 596 5.68 22.20 8.20
CA LEU A 596 5.18 23.26 7.33
C LEU A 596 6.27 24.02 6.59
N ASP A 597 7.46 24.15 7.23
CA ASP A 597 8.61 24.77 6.56
C ASP A 597 9.12 23.88 5.42
N MET A 598 9.09 22.54 5.62
CA MET A 598 9.50 21.59 4.59
C MET A 598 8.52 21.57 3.41
N VAL A 599 7.22 21.64 3.67
CA VAL A 599 6.19 21.81 2.64
C VAL A 599 6.39 23.14 1.89
N ASP A 600 6.69 24.22 2.59
CA ASP A 600 6.94 25.54 2.01
C ASP A 600 8.17 25.56 1.11
N HIS A 601 9.28 25.02 1.60
CA HIS A 601 10.54 24.99 0.83
C HIS A 601 10.39 24.16 -0.44
N ALA A 602 9.79 22.95 -0.34
CA ALA A 602 9.54 22.10 -1.51
C ALA A 602 8.66 22.78 -2.56
N TYR A 603 7.58 23.42 -2.10
CA TYR A 603 6.67 24.11 -2.98
C TYR A 603 7.33 25.30 -3.70
N LEU A 604 8.06 26.16 -2.97
CA LEU A 604 8.72 27.33 -3.53
C LEU A 604 9.81 26.94 -4.54
N ALA A 605 10.56 25.88 -4.25
CA ALA A 605 11.57 25.36 -5.17
C ALA A 605 10.94 24.82 -6.45
N TRP A 606 9.87 23.99 -6.33
CA TRP A 606 9.09 23.51 -7.48
C TRP A 606 8.49 24.65 -8.30
N GLN A 607 7.95 25.68 -7.64
CA GLN A 607 7.36 26.83 -8.31
C GLN A 607 8.43 27.63 -9.07
N SER A 608 9.62 27.80 -8.47
CA SER A 608 10.75 28.46 -9.11
C SER A 608 11.21 27.74 -10.38
N ASP A 609 11.37 26.42 -10.30
CA ASP A 609 11.75 25.60 -11.46
C ASP A 609 10.69 25.65 -12.57
N THR A 610 9.41 25.54 -12.21
CA THR A 610 8.30 25.60 -13.16
C THR A 610 8.22 26.96 -13.86
N ARG A 611 8.45 28.07 -13.12
CA ARG A 611 8.53 29.42 -13.69
C ARG A 611 9.76 29.60 -14.58
N GLY A 612 10.85 28.93 -14.24
CA GLY A 612 12.09 28.90 -15.06
C GLY A 612 11.99 28.02 -16.30
N GLY A 613 10.82 27.41 -16.56
CA GLY A 613 10.59 26.56 -17.75
C GLY A 613 11.11 25.12 -17.63
N LYS A 614 11.63 24.71 -16.44
CA LYS A 614 12.01 23.31 -16.20
C LYS A 614 10.77 22.42 -16.03
N SER A 615 10.85 21.21 -16.54
CA SER A 615 9.91 20.16 -16.12
C SER A 615 10.22 19.77 -14.68
N SER A 616 9.28 20.01 -13.77
CA SER A 616 9.50 19.77 -12.33
C SER A 616 8.34 19.02 -11.72
N ILE A 617 8.63 18.09 -10.80
CA ILE A 617 7.64 17.28 -10.11
C ILE A 617 7.66 17.52 -8.60
N LEU A 618 6.48 17.69 -8.01
CA LEU A 618 6.30 17.85 -6.57
C LEU A 618 5.74 16.54 -6.00
N ILE A 619 6.50 15.92 -5.10
CA ILE A 619 6.22 14.59 -4.58
C ILE A 619 6.00 14.67 -3.07
N ALA A 620 5.07 13.88 -2.55
CA ALA A 620 4.91 13.69 -1.11
C ALA A 620 4.83 12.20 -0.73
N ALA A 621 5.13 11.89 0.52
CA ALA A 621 5.10 10.52 1.03
C ALA A 621 3.67 10.01 1.30
N ASP A 622 2.69 10.91 1.42
CA ASP A 622 1.29 10.61 1.75
C ASP A 622 0.30 11.52 1.01
N ASN A 623 -0.96 11.06 0.96
CA ASN A 623 -2.02 11.80 0.26
C ASN A 623 -2.41 13.10 0.98
N GLU A 624 -2.27 13.20 2.29
CA GLU A 624 -2.59 14.40 3.06
C GLU A 624 -1.65 15.55 2.65
N THR A 625 -0.34 15.27 2.59
CA THR A 625 0.65 16.22 2.09
C THR A 625 0.43 16.59 0.62
N VAL A 626 0.02 15.62 -0.21
CA VAL A 626 -0.35 15.88 -1.62
C VAL A 626 -1.52 16.87 -1.71
N SER A 627 -2.59 16.68 -0.92
CA SER A 627 -3.73 17.61 -0.90
C SER A 627 -3.32 19.03 -0.48
N ILE A 628 -2.49 19.15 0.56
CA ILE A 628 -1.96 20.44 1.03
C ILE A 628 -1.16 21.15 -0.07
N LEU A 629 -0.30 20.43 -0.78
CA LEU A 629 0.51 20.97 -1.87
C LEU A 629 -0.36 21.36 -3.07
N ASN A 630 -1.39 20.57 -3.39
CA ASN A 630 -2.34 20.85 -4.45
C ASN A 630 -3.17 22.11 -4.16
N GLU A 631 -3.76 22.22 -2.96
CA GLU A 631 -4.51 23.42 -2.53
C GLU A 631 -3.63 24.68 -2.61
N ARG A 632 -2.39 24.57 -2.17
CA ARG A 632 -1.44 25.69 -2.20
C ARG A 632 -1.14 26.11 -3.63
N ALA A 633 -0.82 25.16 -4.50
CA ALA A 633 -0.50 25.45 -5.91
C ALA A 633 -1.70 26.11 -6.62
N GLN A 634 -2.91 25.63 -6.37
CA GLN A 634 -4.14 26.22 -6.89
C GLN A 634 -4.35 27.62 -6.36
N GLY A 635 -4.22 27.82 -5.04
CA GLY A 635 -4.42 29.14 -4.41
C GLY A 635 -3.49 30.21 -4.96
N ASP A 636 -2.21 29.89 -5.17
CA ASP A 636 -1.27 30.82 -5.79
C ASP A 636 -1.64 31.13 -7.24
N ARG A 637 -2.12 30.15 -8.01
CA ARG A 637 -2.55 30.34 -9.40
C ARG A 637 -3.84 31.15 -9.51
N VAL A 638 -4.76 30.98 -8.56
CA VAL A 638 -5.96 31.82 -8.44
C VAL A 638 -5.55 33.27 -8.15
N THR A 639 -4.64 33.49 -7.20
CA THR A 639 -4.15 34.83 -6.86
C THR A 639 -3.46 35.52 -8.04
N GLN A 640 -2.82 34.74 -8.91
CA GLN A 640 -2.16 35.22 -10.13
C GLN A 640 -3.14 35.40 -11.31
N GLY A 641 -4.43 35.10 -11.13
CA GLY A 641 -5.44 35.16 -12.20
C GLY A 641 -5.31 34.06 -13.26
N ALA A 642 -4.46 33.04 -13.01
CA ALA A 642 -4.22 31.93 -13.91
C ALA A 642 -5.28 30.82 -13.79
N VAL A 643 -6.03 30.79 -12.69
CA VAL A 643 -7.14 29.86 -12.42
C VAL A 643 -8.38 30.67 -12.04
N ASP A 644 -9.51 30.30 -12.67
CA ASP A 644 -10.82 30.90 -12.38
C ASP A 644 -11.41 30.26 -11.12
N ALA A 645 -11.53 31.05 -10.04
CA ALA A 645 -12.10 30.62 -8.78
C ALA A 645 -13.64 30.79 -8.71
N GLU A 646 -14.26 31.55 -9.61
CA GLU A 646 -15.71 31.80 -9.56
C GLU A 646 -16.50 30.63 -10.14
N GLN A 647 -15.95 29.98 -11.17
CA GLN A 647 -16.57 28.84 -11.84
C GLN A 647 -15.77 27.56 -11.60
N THR A 648 -16.10 26.87 -10.51
CA THR A 648 -15.39 25.65 -10.12
C THR A 648 -16.35 24.47 -10.01
N VAL A 649 -15.83 23.25 -10.23
CA VAL A 649 -16.55 21.98 -10.07
C VAL A 649 -15.93 21.18 -8.92
N PRO A 650 -16.71 20.40 -8.15
CA PRO A 650 -16.18 19.53 -7.08
C PRO A 650 -15.41 18.35 -7.67
N LEU A 651 -14.31 17.97 -7.00
CA LEU A 651 -13.45 16.84 -7.34
C LEU A 651 -13.60 15.71 -6.32
N SER A 652 -13.01 14.54 -6.64
CA SER A 652 -13.11 13.33 -5.82
C SER A 652 -12.37 13.40 -4.47
N ASP A 653 -11.39 14.29 -4.33
CA ASP A 653 -10.61 14.54 -3.11
C ASP A 653 -11.23 15.59 -2.18
N GLY A 654 -12.41 16.13 -2.55
CA GLY A 654 -13.09 17.20 -1.83
C GLY A 654 -12.62 18.59 -2.18
N LEU A 655 -11.62 18.73 -3.02
CA LEU A 655 -11.18 20.01 -3.60
C LEU A 655 -12.08 20.40 -4.78
N ARG A 656 -11.79 21.52 -5.40
CA ARG A 656 -12.54 22.05 -6.54
C ARG A 656 -11.58 22.44 -7.65
N ALA A 657 -11.98 22.28 -8.91
CA ALA A 657 -11.19 22.72 -10.06
C ALA A 657 -11.94 23.79 -10.86
N GLY A 658 -11.21 24.81 -11.29
CA GLY A 658 -11.65 25.87 -12.19
C GLY A 658 -10.91 25.84 -13.53
N ARG A 659 -11.33 26.71 -14.46
CA ARG A 659 -10.60 26.90 -15.73
C ARG A 659 -9.16 27.34 -15.42
N GLY A 660 -8.18 26.74 -16.05
CA GLY A 660 -6.74 26.99 -15.82
C GLY A 660 -6.09 26.03 -14.82
N ASP A 661 -6.89 25.24 -14.08
CA ASP A 661 -6.31 24.21 -13.19
C ASP A 661 -5.68 23.06 -13.95
N THR A 662 -4.72 22.43 -13.30
CA THR A 662 -4.22 21.10 -13.68
C THR A 662 -4.87 20.05 -12.81
N VAL A 663 -5.50 19.06 -13.45
CA VAL A 663 -6.13 17.93 -12.77
C VAL A 663 -5.54 16.60 -13.24
N ILE A 664 -5.73 15.57 -12.43
CA ILE A 664 -5.26 14.22 -12.72
C ILE A 664 -6.43 13.24 -12.65
N ALA A 665 -6.54 12.39 -13.66
CA ALA A 665 -7.50 11.29 -13.67
C ALA A 665 -7.05 10.17 -12.74
N ARG A 666 -8.00 9.60 -11.95
CA ARG A 666 -7.72 8.58 -10.92
C ARG A 666 -8.26 7.20 -11.26
N ARG A 667 -8.98 7.07 -12.37
CA ARG A 667 -9.58 5.82 -12.82
C ARG A 667 -9.45 5.69 -14.33
N ASN A 668 -9.12 4.47 -14.80
CA ASN A 668 -9.21 4.18 -16.23
C ASN A 668 -10.69 4.15 -16.65
N ASP A 669 -11.04 4.84 -17.74
CA ASP A 669 -12.37 4.75 -18.31
C ASP A 669 -12.28 4.69 -19.85
N ARG A 670 -12.59 3.52 -20.39
CA ARG A 670 -12.51 3.27 -21.85
C ARG A 670 -13.73 3.80 -22.61
N THR A 671 -14.75 4.26 -21.89
CA THR A 671 -15.93 4.90 -22.51
C THR A 671 -15.72 6.40 -22.71
N LEU A 672 -14.75 6.99 -22.02
CA LEU A 672 -14.36 8.39 -22.16
C LEU A 672 -13.16 8.48 -23.11
N SER A 673 -13.40 8.88 -24.33
CA SER A 673 -12.37 9.06 -25.36
C SER A 673 -12.09 10.53 -25.61
N ASP A 674 -10.82 10.84 -25.87
CA ASP A 674 -10.38 12.17 -26.29
C ASP A 674 -10.63 12.41 -27.81
N SER A 675 -10.25 13.58 -28.28
CA SER A 675 -10.43 13.98 -29.69
C SER A 675 -9.66 13.09 -30.69
N THR A 676 -8.72 12.27 -30.25
CA THR A 676 -7.98 11.31 -31.06
C THR A 676 -8.58 9.90 -31.01
N GLY A 677 -9.61 9.69 -30.19
CA GLY A 677 -10.21 8.38 -29.93
C GLY A 677 -9.50 7.55 -28.85
N ASP A 678 -8.46 8.10 -28.22
CA ASP A 678 -7.79 7.43 -27.10
C ASP A 678 -8.56 7.65 -25.78
N PHE A 679 -8.54 6.64 -24.89
CA PHE A 679 -9.31 6.68 -23.64
C PHE A 679 -8.55 7.30 -22.48
N ILE A 680 -9.30 7.76 -21.44
CA ILE A 680 -8.70 8.32 -20.24
C ILE A 680 -8.09 7.23 -19.34
N ARG A 681 -6.86 7.44 -18.90
CA ARG A 681 -6.12 6.53 -18.01
C ARG A 681 -5.91 7.13 -16.62
N ASN A 682 -5.82 6.28 -15.62
CA ASN A 682 -5.36 6.70 -14.29
C ASN A 682 -3.92 7.26 -14.39
N GLY A 683 -3.72 8.46 -13.88
CA GLY A 683 -2.46 9.18 -13.98
C GLY A 683 -2.38 10.18 -15.14
N THR A 684 -3.38 10.25 -16.04
CA THR A 684 -3.42 11.25 -17.11
C THR A 684 -3.55 12.65 -16.53
N LEU A 685 -2.58 13.53 -16.82
CA LEU A 685 -2.62 14.94 -16.44
C LEU A 685 -3.35 15.75 -17.51
N LEU A 686 -4.23 16.63 -17.05
CA LEU A 686 -5.15 17.39 -17.87
C LEU A 686 -5.14 18.86 -17.44
N ASP A 687 -5.10 19.78 -18.39
CA ASP A 687 -5.30 21.20 -18.11
C ASP A 687 -6.75 21.59 -18.43
N VAL A 688 -7.45 22.15 -17.45
CA VAL A 688 -8.86 22.49 -17.54
C VAL A 688 -9.03 23.74 -18.38
N VAL A 689 -9.77 23.64 -19.48
CA VAL A 689 -10.04 24.76 -20.39
C VAL A 689 -11.45 25.32 -20.24
N HIS A 690 -12.39 24.50 -19.74
CA HIS A 690 -13.75 24.93 -19.47
C HIS A 690 -14.41 24.11 -18.35
N THR A 691 -15.28 24.78 -17.55
CA THR A 691 -16.09 24.15 -16.50
C THR A 691 -17.58 24.36 -16.79
N GLY A 692 -18.36 23.27 -16.76
CA GLY A 692 -19.81 23.33 -16.97
C GLY A 692 -20.55 23.82 -15.73
N ARG A 693 -21.20 24.97 -15.82
CA ARG A 693 -21.94 25.60 -14.69
C ARG A 693 -23.11 24.76 -14.17
N ARG A 694 -23.84 24.07 -15.06
CA ARG A 694 -25.10 23.37 -14.73
C ARG A 694 -24.90 21.88 -14.48
N ASP A 695 -23.96 21.28 -15.19
CA ASP A 695 -23.77 19.84 -15.23
C ASP A 695 -22.47 19.40 -14.53
N ALA A 696 -21.70 20.34 -13.96
CA ALA A 696 -20.42 20.09 -13.30
C ALA A 696 -19.45 19.22 -14.15
N SER A 697 -19.50 19.37 -15.49
CA SER A 697 -18.57 18.73 -16.41
C SER A 697 -17.26 19.52 -16.53
N LEU A 698 -16.19 18.86 -16.97
CA LEU A 698 -14.91 19.47 -17.32
C LEU A 698 -14.58 19.21 -18.79
N VAL A 699 -14.19 20.27 -19.53
CA VAL A 699 -13.46 20.13 -20.80
C VAL A 699 -11.99 20.41 -20.50
N ALA A 700 -11.12 19.49 -20.83
CA ALA A 700 -9.71 19.59 -20.53
C ALA A 700 -8.84 19.10 -21.68
N VAL A 701 -7.57 19.55 -21.69
CA VAL A 701 -6.56 19.17 -22.69
C VAL A 701 -5.53 18.28 -22.01
N ARG A 702 -5.24 17.16 -22.61
CA ARG A 702 -4.19 16.24 -22.14
C ARG A 702 -2.82 16.88 -22.32
N ARG A 703 -1.98 16.84 -21.30
CA ARG A 703 -0.63 17.41 -21.34
C ARG A 703 0.34 16.62 -22.24
N ASP A 704 0.11 15.31 -22.35
CA ASP A 704 1.00 14.41 -23.11
C ASP A 704 0.75 14.43 -24.62
N THR A 705 -0.49 14.63 -25.06
CA THR A 705 -0.89 14.54 -26.46
C THR A 705 -1.46 15.84 -27.04
N GLY A 706 -1.86 16.78 -26.21
CA GLY A 706 -2.62 17.97 -26.62
C GLY A 706 -4.07 17.70 -26.99
N ALA A 707 -4.54 16.45 -26.87
CA ALA A 707 -5.90 16.06 -27.21
C ALA A 707 -6.92 16.58 -26.21
N THR A 708 -8.07 17.05 -26.70
CA THR A 708 -9.18 17.54 -25.89
C THR A 708 -10.08 16.39 -25.44
N ILE A 709 -10.51 16.41 -24.19
CA ILE A 709 -11.44 15.44 -23.62
C ILE A 709 -12.52 16.15 -22.80
N MET A 710 -13.74 15.62 -22.88
CA MET A 710 -14.86 16.03 -22.03
C MET A 710 -15.10 14.99 -20.94
N LEU A 711 -15.06 15.42 -19.68
CA LEU A 711 -15.30 14.61 -18.50
C LEU A 711 -16.66 14.97 -17.90
N HIS A 712 -17.55 13.98 -17.86
CA HIS A 712 -18.87 14.16 -17.26
C HIS A 712 -18.81 14.21 -15.74
N ARG A 713 -19.80 14.83 -15.13
CA ARG A 713 -19.91 15.05 -13.67
C ARG A 713 -19.58 13.82 -12.83
N ASP A 714 -20.18 12.68 -13.16
CA ASP A 714 -19.98 11.44 -12.38
C ASP A 714 -18.51 11.00 -12.37
N TYR A 715 -17.80 11.16 -13.48
CA TYR A 715 -16.36 10.88 -13.53
C TYR A 715 -15.55 11.92 -12.77
N VAL A 716 -15.90 13.20 -12.88
CA VAL A 716 -15.20 14.32 -12.19
C VAL A 716 -15.29 14.17 -10.69
N GLU A 717 -16.50 13.97 -10.14
CA GLU A 717 -16.74 13.87 -8.70
C GLU A 717 -16.16 12.59 -8.07
N ASN A 718 -15.95 11.50 -8.85
CA ASN A 718 -15.51 10.20 -8.33
C ASN A 718 -14.09 9.78 -8.73
N ALA A 719 -13.46 10.46 -9.68
CA ALA A 719 -12.21 9.99 -10.28
C ALA A 719 -11.27 11.10 -10.78
N VAL A 720 -11.44 12.35 -10.36
CA VAL A 720 -10.54 13.46 -10.73
C VAL A 720 -10.06 14.15 -9.46
N GLU A 721 -8.77 14.41 -9.39
CA GLU A 721 -8.10 15.16 -8.30
C GLU A 721 -7.30 16.33 -8.90
N LEU A 722 -6.86 17.30 -8.08
CA LEU A 722 -5.86 18.26 -8.52
C LEU A 722 -4.52 17.56 -8.82
N GLY A 723 -3.79 18.05 -9.82
CA GLY A 723 -2.63 17.36 -10.40
C GLY A 723 -1.30 18.10 -10.26
N TYR A 724 -1.14 19.03 -9.33
CA TYR A 724 0.12 19.77 -9.12
C TYR A 724 1.16 18.97 -8.35
N ALA A 725 0.72 18.16 -7.37
CA ALA A 725 1.54 17.27 -6.58
C ALA A 725 1.08 15.82 -6.70
N THR A 726 1.98 14.88 -6.43
CA THR A 726 1.70 13.45 -6.52
C THR A 726 2.40 12.65 -5.40
N THR A 727 2.02 11.38 -5.21
CA THR A 727 2.75 10.50 -4.27
C THR A 727 3.96 9.84 -4.94
N ALA A 728 4.92 9.38 -4.12
CA ALA A 728 6.10 8.66 -4.60
C ALA A 728 5.75 7.42 -5.44
N HIS A 729 4.72 6.65 -5.04
CA HIS A 729 4.24 5.49 -5.82
C HIS A 729 3.75 5.89 -7.23
N ARG A 730 3.09 7.02 -7.33
CA ARG A 730 2.54 7.51 -8.60
C ARG A 730 3.59 8.20 -9.47
N SER A 731 4.69 8.68 -8.87
CA SER A 731 5.81 9.28 -9.60
C SER A 731 6.75 8.24 -10.23
N GLN A 732 6.57 6.95 -9.93
CA GLN A 732 7.37 5.88 -10.52
C GLN A 732 7.18 5.85 -12.04
N GLY A 733 8.27 5.69 -12.79
CA GLY A 733 8.28 5.79 -14.26
C GLY A 733 8.43 7.21 -14.80
N ILE A 734 8.04 8.26 -14.05
CA ILE A 734 8.17 9.66 -14.50
C ILE A 734 9.63 10.10 -14.50
N THR A 735 10.03 10.87 -15.51
CA THR A 735 11.35 11.51 -15.58
C THR A 735 11.18 12.99 -15.92
N VAL A 736 11.76 13.86 -15.12
CA VAL A 736 11.68 15.32 -15.21
C VAL A 736 13.09 15.95 -15.06
N ASP A 737 13.21 17.26 -15.19
CA ASP A 737 14.48 17.95 -14.96
C ASP A 737 14.76 18.10 -13.46
N ALA A 738 13.74 18.38 -12.64
CA ALA A 738 13.86 18.56 -11.21
C ALA A 738 12.78 17.84 -10.41
N GLY A 739 13.14 17.23 -9.27
CA GLY A 739 12.24 16.57 -8.34
C GLY A 739 12.33 17.15 -6.93
N HIS A 740 11.18 17.50 -6.35
CA HIS A 740 11.07 18.01 -4.98
C HIS A 740 10.17 17.10 -4.15
N THR A 741 10.70 16.49 -3.10
CA THR A 741 9.98 15.47 -2.32
C THR A 741 9.85 15.87 -0.86
N VAL A 742 8.62 15.92 -0.35
CA VAL A 742 8.34 16.11 1.09
C VAL A 742 8.14 14.74 1.73
N ILE A 743 8.89 14.47 2.79
CA ILE A 743 8.84 13.19 3.51
C ILE A 743 8.66 13.45 5.00
N THR A 744 7.60 12.89 5.59
CA THR A 744 7.41 12.87 7.04
C THR A 744 8.23 11.74 7.67
N GLN A 745 8.74 11.96 8.87
CA GLN A 745 9.67 11.03 9.55
C GLN A 745 9.09 9.61 9.68
N GLY A 746 7.80 9.47 9.97
CA GLY A 746 7.13 8.17 10.11
C GLY A 746 6.92 7.41 8.79
N ARG A 747 7.13 8.06 7.64
CA ARG A 747 6.92 7.49 6.29
C ARG A 747 8.22 7.26 5.52
N LEU A 748 9.37 7.62 6.08
CA LEU A 748 10.66 7.47 5.41
C LEU A 748 11.04 5.99 5.31
N THR A 749 11.09 5.46 4.09
CA THR A 749 11.67 4.16 3.75
C THR A 749 12.78 4.35 2.72
N ARG A 750 13.68 3.36 2.61
CA ARG A 750 14.75 3.37 1.60
C ARG A 750 14.19 3.46 0.19
N GLU A 751 13.21 2.62 -0.11
CA GLU A 751 12.58 2.50 -1.43
C GLU A 751 11.88 3.81 -1.82
N LEU A 752 11.15 4.43 -0.88
CA LEU A 752 10.48 5.70 -1.11
C LEU A 752 11.51 6.80 -1.40
N LEU A 753 12.56 6.90 -0.59
CA LEU A 753 13.61 7.90 -0.80
C LEU A 753 14.34 7.67 -2.13
N TYR A 754 14.68 6.41 -2.45
CA TYR A 754 15.33 6.07 -3.72
C TYR A 754 14.47 6.42 -4.94
N VAL A 755 13.17 6.06 -4.94
CA VAL A 755 12.26 6.42 -6.02
C VAL A 755 12.17 7.93 -6.17
N SER A 756 12.00 8.65 -5.07
CA SER A 756 11.84 10.10 -5.07
C SER A 756 13.10 10.83 -5.58
N MET A 757 14.28 10.42 -5.10
CA MET A 757 15.58 11.02 -5.46
C MET A 757 16.11 10.56 -6.83
N THR A 758 15.29 9.88 -7.61
CA THR A 758 15.65 9.43 -8.97
C THR A 758 14.67 9.90 -10.05
N ARG A 759 13.85 10.91 -9.76
CA ARG A 759 12.91 11.46 -10.75
C ARG A 759 13.55 12.53 -11.64
N GLY A 760 14.33 13.45 -11.05
CA GLY A 760 15.02 14.51 -11.75
C GLY A 760 16.27 14.04 -12.49
N ARG A 761 16.57 14.68 -13.62
CA ARG A 761 17.84 14.50 -14.35
C ARG A 761 18.95 15.36 -13.77
N GLY A 762 18.63 16.63 -13.48
CA GLY A 762 19.56 17.61 -12.97
C GLY A 762 19.47 17.82 -11.47
N ASP A 763 18.26 17.83 -10.93
CA ASP A 763 18.02 18.20 -9.53
C ASP A 763 17.04 17.23 -8.84
N ASN A 764 17.47 16.68 -7.68
CA ASN A 764 16.58 15.92 -6.79
C ASN A 764 16.78 16.40 -5.35
N HIS A 765 15.69 16.88 -4.71
CA HIS A 765 15.73 17.41 -3.35
C HIS A 765 14.73 16.68 -2.45
N ALA A 766 15.17 16.31 -1.25
CA ALA A 766 14.34 15.78 -0.19
C ALA A 766 14.17 16.78 0.95
N TYR A 767 12.93 17.08 1.31
CA TYR A 767 12.53 17.95 2.41
C TYR A 767 11.96 17.09 3.50
N ILE A 768 12.71 16.87 4.59
CA ILE A 768 12.41 15.87 5.60
C ILE A 768 11.87 16.55 6.85
N SER A 769 10.61 16.22 7.19
CA SER A 769 9.98 16.72 8.39
C SER A 769 10.48 15.97 9.63
N GLU A 770 10.89 16.70 10.66
CA GLU A 770 11.27 16.16 11.97
C GLU A 770 10.06 15.94 12.89
N THR A 771 8.87 16.43 12.50
CA THR A 771 7.61 16.32 13.24
C THR A 771 6.57 15.61 12.40
N ASP A 772 5.78 14.72 13.02
CA ASP A 772 4.63 14.11 12.36
C ASP A 772 3.44 15.09 12.30
N HIS A 773 2.50 14.84 11.37
CA HIS A 773 1.21 15.53 11.27
C HIS A 773 0.31 15.33 12.50
N GLY A 774 0.65 14.40 13.38
CA GLY A 774 -0.18 13.99 14.49
C GLY A 774 -0.17 14.98 15.64
N ASP A 775 -1.31 15.06 16.33
CA ASP A 775 -1.55 15.69 17.61
C ASP A 775 -0.56 15.20 18.71
N HIS A 776 0.70 15.58 18.65
CA HIS A 776 1.56 15.46 19.79
C HIS A 776 1.37 16.72 20.65
N GLU A 777 0.66 16.56 21.76
CA GLU A 777 0.76 17.53 22.85
C GLU A 777 2.25 17.75 23.14
N PRO A 778 2.73 18.98 23.25
CA PRO A 778 4.06 19.21 23.78
C PRO A 778 4.05 18.67 25.22
N VAL A 779 4.68 17.55 25.44
CA VAL A 779 5.11 17.15 26.76
C VAL A 779 5.94 18.31 27.30
N GLY A 780 5.56 18.86 28.45
CA GLY A 780 6.03 20.09 29.02
C GLY A 780 7.53 20.32 28.95
N PRO A 781 8.06 21.50 29.33
CA PRO A 781 9.35 22.02 28.94
C PRO A 781 10.46 21.02 29.24
N SER A 782 10.85 20.26 28.23
CA SER A 782 12.08 19.48 28.26
C SER A 782 13.22 20.47 28.19
N ARG A 783 14.07 20.45 29.21
CA ARG A 783 15.32 21.19 29.23
C ARG A 783 16.02 21.09 27.89
N HIS A 784 16.29 22.24 27.28
CA HIS A 784 17.01 22.39 26.04
C HIS A 784 18.24 21.47 25.96
N ARG A 785 18.09 20.32 25.27
CA ARG A 785 19.22 19.72 24.57
C ARG A 785 19.31 20.44 23.23
N ARG A 786 20.42 21.11 23.00
CA ARG A 786 20.74 21.70 21.69
C ARG A 786 20.54 20.63 20.63
N PRO A 787 19.87 20.94 19.50
CA PRO A 787 19.71 19.99 18.41
C PRO A 787 21.11 19.67 17.86
N HIS A 788 21.55 18.46 18.04
CA HIS A 788 22.64 17.92 17.22
C HIS A 788 22.06 17.79 15.81
N GLY A 789 22.73 18.43 14.85
CA GLY A 789 22.27 18.67 13.51
C GLY A 789 21.62 17.47 12.81
N GLY A 790 20.71 17.77 11.88
CA GLY A 790 19.79 16.86 11.18
C GLY A 790 20.35 15.59 10.52
N ARG A 791 21.67 15.39 10.55
CA ARG A 791 22.37 14.16 10.14
C ARG A 791 21.99 12.93 10.96
N SER A 792 21.53 13.10 12.21
CA SER A 792 21.28 11.96 13.10
C SER A 792 19.93 11.29 12.86
N SER A 793 18.90 12.02 12.41
CA SER A 793 17.55 11.46 12.25
C SER A 793 17.42 10.57 11.03
N VAL A 794 17.85 11.04 9.86
CA VAL A 794 17.79 10.26 8.60
C VAL A 794 18.69 9.03 8.67
N ARG A 795 19.90 9.17 9.21
CA ARG A 795 20.82 8.04 9.44
C ARG A 795 20.26 7.01 10.44
N TYR A 796 19.57 7.46 11.46
CA TYR A 796 18.94 6.56 12.44
C TYR A 796 17.83 5.73 11.79
N TRP A 797 17.00 6.33 10.95
CA TRP A 797 15.88 5.64 10.30
C TRP A 797 16.33 4.69 9.19
N LEU A 798 17.30 5.07 8.38
CA LEU A 798 17.90 4.18 7.38
C LEU A 798 18.63 2.97 8.01
N ARG A 799 19.20 3.14 9.20
CA ARG A 799 19.75 2.01 9.98
C ARG A 799 18.67 1.12 10.60
N LYS A 800 17.47 1.66 10.85
CA LYS A 800 16.33 0.92 11.42
C LYS A 800 15.46 0.24 10.36
N ALA A 801 15.57 0.59 9.10
CA ALA A 801 14.95 -0.16 8.02
C ALA A 801 15.50 -1.61 8.07
N PRO A 802 14.64 -2.62 8.13
CA PRO A 802 15.11 -4.00 8.23
C PRO A 802 15.92 -4.34 6.99
N ASN A 803 17.24 -4.43 7.14
CA ASN A 803 18.16 -4.99 6.14
C ASN A 803 18.03 -6.51 6.01
N GLU A 804 17.03 -7.12 6.64
CA GLU A 804 16.78 -8.55 6.51
C GLU A 804 15.56 -8.75 5.60
N PRO A 805 15.80 -9.29 4.38
CA PRO A 805 14.73 -9.99 3.68
C PRO A 805 14.25 -11.15 4.55
N PRO A 806 13.01 -11.62 4.42
CA PRO A 806 12.58 -12.84 5.06
C PRO A 806 13.60 -13.94 4.73
N THR A 807 14.06 -14.58 5.78
CA THR A 807 15.18 -15.50 5.82
C THR A 807 15.11 -16.54 4.72
N LYS A 808 16.29 -16.80 4.12
CA LYS A 808 16.64 -17.93 3.27
C LYS A 808 15.90 -19.20 3.69
N SER A 809 14.94 -19.65 2.92
CA SER A 809 14.60 -21.05 2.86
C SER A 809 15.61 -21.71 1.92
N SER A 810 16.62 -22.35 2.49
CA SER A 810 17.45 -23.32 1.74
C SER A 810 16.52 -24.43 1.25
N PRO A 811 16.65 -24.88 0.00
CA PRO A 811 15.90 -26.05 -0.45
C PRO A 811 16.31 -27.25 0.39
N PRO A 812 15.41 -28.18 0.70
CA PRO A 812 15.78 -29.41 1.40
C PRO A 812 16.77 -30.20 0.54
N ASN A 813 17.96 -30.42 1.08
CA ASN A 813 18.93 -31.34 0.53
C ASN A 813 18.31 -32.75 0.52
N SER A 814 17.84 -33.20 -0.64
CA SER A 814 17.50 -34.61 -0.90
C SER A 814 18.80 -35.40 -1.05
N ARG A 815 19.37 -35.78 0.07
CA ARG A 815 20.24 -36.95 0.12
C ARG A 815 19.62 -37.96 1.07
N ALA A 816 19.03 -38.97 0.48
CA ALA A 816 18.65 -40.19 1.19
C ALA A 816 19.90 -40.84 1.85
N PRO A 817 19.80 -41.31 3.08
CA PRO A 817 20.88 -42.09 3.65
C PRO A 817 20.88 -43.48 3.02
N THR A 818 21.94 -43.79 2.31
CA THR A 818 22.28 -45.16 1.93
C THR A 818 22.62 -45.94 3.20
N ILE A 819 21.81 -46.91 3.52
CA ILE A 819 22.09 -47.92 4.54
C ILE A 819 23.12 -48.88 3.93
N SER A 820 24.34 -48.88 4.44
CA SER A 820 25.27 -49.99 4.28
C SER A 820 25.34 -50.72 5.61
N ASN A 821 24.78 -51.94 5.61
CA ASN A 821 25.10 -52.99 6.59
C ASN A 821 26.59 -53.38 6.41
N ASP A 822 27.36 -53.26 7.47
CA ASP A 822 28.38 -54.25 7.74
C ASP A 822 28.64 -54.36 9.25
N SER A 823 28.43 -55.56 9.71
CA SER A 823 28.68 -56.11 11.05
C SER A 823 30.14 -56.51 11.20
N THR A 824 30.83 -56.27 12.28
CA THR A 824 31.39 -57.22 13.24
C THR A 824 32.40 -56.56 14.21
N PRO A 825 32.60 -57.11 15.38
CA PRO A 825 33.14 -56.42 16.55
C PRO A 825 34.62 -56.81 16.82
N ASN A 826 35.36 -55.96 17.55
CA ASN A 826 36.35 -56.46 18.52
C ASN A 826 36.92 -55.41 19.47
N THR A 827 36.68 -55.63 20.70
CA THR A 827 37.51 -55.85 21.91
C THR A 827 38.59 -54.83 22.29
N THR A 828 38.45 -54.41 23.59
CA THR A 828 39.47 -54.20 24.67
C THR A 828 40.34 -52.95 24.51
N THR A 829 40.42 -52.08 25.50
CA THR A 829 40.92 -52.09 26.87
C THR A 829 40.93 -50.66 27.45
N SER A 830 40.52 -50.57 28.68
CA SER A 830 40.73 -49.43 29.60
C SER A 830 42.12 -49.59 30.26
N PRO A 831 42.71 -48.76 31.17
CA PRO A 831 42.36 -47.43 31.65
C PRO A 831 43.62 -46.58 31.96
N ARG A 832 43.48 -45.32 32.41
CA ARG A 832 44.13 -44.64 33.57
C ARG A 832 44.20 -43.11 33.40
N SER A 833 43.62 -42.48 34.28
CA SER A 833 44.09 -41.74 35.52
C SER A 833 44.40 -40.26 35.33
N ARG A 834 43.70 -39.52 36.12
CA ARG A 834 43.77 -38.13 36.62
C ARG A 834 45.17 -37.75 37.19
N PRO A 835 45.37 -36.51 37.73
CA PRO A 835 44.77 -35.18 37.72
C PRO A 835 45.90 -34.07 37.79
N PRO A 836 45.76 -32.87 38.46
CA PRO A 836 45.06 -31.63 38.25
C PRO A 836 45.97 -30.36 38.38
N ARG A 837 45.30 -29.15 38.38
CA ARG A 837 45.74 -27.79 38.85
C ARG A 837 46.55 -26.99 37.84
N THR A 838 46.28 -25.76 37.60
CA THR A 838 45.89 -24.60 38.42
C THR A 838 44.91 -23.72 37.62
#